data_8b2411cf40f0bbc379b06af595d6f95a
#
_entry.id   8b2411cf40f0bbc379b06af595d6f95a
#
_cell.length_a   1.000
_cell.length_b   1.000
_cell.length_c   1.000
_cell.angle_alpha   90.00
_cell.angle_beta   90.00
_cell.angle_gamma   90.00
#
_symmetry.space_group_name_H-M   'P 1'
#
loop_
_entity.id
_entity.type
_entity.pdbx_description
1 polymer ?
#
loop_
_entity_poly.entity_id
_entity_poly.type
_entity_poly.pdbx_seq_one_letter_code
_entity_poly.pdbx_strand_id
1 'polypeptide(L)'
;MDVFRSDRIRNVVLLGHGGAGKTSLTEAMAYLSGITSRLGKVTDGNTVSDYDKEEIKRKFSITTSVVPIVWGKVKINVLDTPGYFDFVGEVEEAVAAADAAIIVVSGKDGVQVGTQKAWELCEKYKLPRMFFVTEMDIDDVSYRQVVEELTELYGKKIAPIHMPIREDGKFVGYVNIVKQAGRKYIDRGKKKECPVPEYLQEYLEKYHEILMESVAELSEEFMDRYFAGEEFSVAEVSAALKMNISDGSIIPVCMGSTINIQGVANLLDDICGYFPSPDQRTCAGMNAKTNEIYQANYDFTKAKSAYVFKTIVDPFLGKYSLVKVCSGVIKNDDVLYNTGKETEEKLNKLYVLEGSKPVEVPELHAGDIGAIAKLNTVATGDTLATKATPILYGKTEISVPYTYKRYKTVNKGDEDKVSQALSRMMQEDLTLKVVNDSQNRQTLIYGIGEQHLDIVASKLKERYKVDILLSEPKVPFKETIRKKADVEAKYKKQSGGHGQYGHVKMIFEPSGDLETSYMFEQTVVGGAVPKNYFPAVEKGVQESVAKGPLAAYPVVGVKATLYDGSYHPVDSSEMAFKTAAIQAFKKGFMEASPILLEPIVSMKVSVPDKFTGDVMGDLNKRRGRVLGMNPDGEHKGNTIIEADVPMLSIYGYSTDLRSMTGGSGLFSYEFARYEQAPSDIQEKEIAARAKAEEE
;
A
#
# COMPACT_ATOMS: atom_id res chain seq x y z
N MET A 1 8.17 -11.85 30.09
CA MET A 1 9.11 -12.41 29.08
C MET A 1 10.51 -11.97 29.46
N ASP A 2 11.53 -12.81 29.27
CA ASP A 2 12.91 -12.45 29.55
C ASP A 2 13.41 -11.38 28.58
N VAL A 3 14.44 -10.64 29.00
CA VAL A 3 15.12 -9.62 28.19
C VAL A 3 16.22 -10.29 27.39
N PHE A 4 16.27 -10.02 26.08
CA PHE A 4 17.25 -10.61 25.17
C PHE A 4 18.20 -9.54 24.62
N ARG A 5 19.47 -9.89 24.48
CA ARG A 5 20.47 -9.05 23.82
C ARG A 5 20.43 -9.27 22.31
N SER A 6 20.96 -8.32 21.55
CA SER A 6 20.94 -8.32 20.08
C SER A 6 21.46 -9.61 19.43
N ASP A 7 22.49 -10.24 19.99
CA ASP A 7 23.07 -11.52 19.51
C ASP A 7 22.07 -12.70 19.58
N ARG A 8 21.06 -12.60 20.45
CA ARG A 8 20.03 -13.62 20.70
C ARG A 8 18.65 -13.23 20.18
N ILE A 9 18.57 -12.29 19.28
CA ILE A 9 17.32 -11.87 18.64
C ILE A 9 17.36 -12.22 17.16
N ARG A 10 16.21 -12.57 16.59
CA ARG A 10 15.95 -12.69 15.16
C ARG A 10 14.65 -11.98 14.82
N ASN A 11 14.68 -10.97 13.97
CA ASN A 11 13.49 -10.28 13.48
C ASN A 11 13.16 -10.80 12.08
N VAL A 12 12.15 -11.62 11.98
CA VAL A 12 11.85 -12.40 10.78
C VAL A 12 10.48 -12.03 10.25
N VAL A 13 10.42 -11.51 9.03
CA VAL A 13 9.16 -11.24 8.33
C VAL A 13 8.75 -12.44 7.48
N LEU A 14 7.48 -12.83 7.55
CA LEU A 14 6.89 -13.82 6.67
C LEU A 14 6.27 -13.12 5.46
N LEU A 15 6.79 -13.41 4.28
CA LEU A 15 6.34 -12.86 3.00
C LEU A 15 5.77 -13.98 2.12
N GLY A 16 5.00 -13.62 1.10
CA GLY A 16 4.44 -14.59 0.14
C GLY A 16 3.00 -14.29 -0.22
N HIS A 17 2.46 -15.06 -1.16
CA HIS A 17 1.13 -14.85 -1.71
C HIS A 17 0.01 -15.08 -0.67
N GLY A 18 -1.20 -14.53 -0.96
CA GLY A 18 -2.40 -14.82 -0.17
C GLY A 18 -2.73 -16.31 -0.22
N GLY A 19 -2.94 -16.94 0.93
CA GLY A 19 -3.21 -18.38 0.99
C GLY A 19 -1.97 -19.29 1.07
N ALA A 20 -0.75 -18.79 0.91
CA ALA A 20 0.47 -19.63 0.98
C ALA A 20 0.77 -20.24 2.37
N GLY A 21 0.00 -19.91 3.41
CA GLY A 21 0.13 -20.51 4.73
C GLY A 21 0.99 -19.77 5.74
N LYS A 22 1.26 -18.45 5.55
CA LYS A 22 2.05 -17.62 6.48
C LYS A 22 1.51 -17.64 7.91
N THR A 23 0.24 -17.31 8.08
CA THR A 23 -0.45 -17.31 9.38
C THR A 23 -0.51 -18.72 10.01
N SER A 24 -0.72 -19.75 9.20
CA SER A 24 -0.66 -21.13 9.68
C SER A 24 0.75 -21.53 10.15
N LEU A 25 1.79 -20.98 9.50
CA LEU A 25 3.18 -21.19 9.90
C LEU A 25 3.48 -20.46 11.21
N THR A 26 3.05 -19.20 11.33
CA THR A 26 3.15 -18.42 12.58
C THR A 26 2.47 -19.16 13.75
N GLU A 27 1.26 -19.68 13.53
CA GLU A 27 0.50 -20.41 14.53
C GLU A 27 1.22 -21.71 14.94
N ALA A 28 1.76 -22.46 13.97
CA ALA A 28 2.52 -23.67 14.27
C ALA A 28 3.79 -23.41 15.07
N MET A 29 4.52 -22.32 14.76
CA MET A 29 5.68 -21.86 15.54
C MET A 29 5.27 -21.46 16.96
N ALA A 30 4.19 -20.68 17.12
CA ALA A 30 3.67 -20.23 18.40
C ALA A 30 3.22 -21.41 19.28
N TYR A 31 2.61 -22.43 18.67
CA TYR A 31 2.21 -23.64 19.36
C TYR A 31 3.42 -24.46 19.84
N LEU A 32 4.43 -24.67 18.98
CA LEU A 32 5.65 -25.40 19.36
C LEU A 32 6.43 -24.72 20.47
N SER A 33 6.46 -23.39 20.48
CA SER A 33 7.14 -22.62 21.55
C SER A 33 6.34 -22.49 22.83
N GLY A 34 5.08 -22.92 22.85
CA GLY A 34 4.20 -22.87 24.02
C GLY A 34 3.53 -21.51 24.26
N ILE A 35 3.59 -20.58 23.32
CA ILE A 35 2.83 -19.31 23.39
C ILE A 35 1.34 -19.59 23.32
N THR A 36 0.92 -20.52 22.46
CA THR A 36 -0.45 -21.01 22.40
C THR A 36 -0.54 -22.44 22.95
N SER A 37 -1.59 -22.74 23.70
CA SER A 37 -1.84 -24.07 24.25
C SER A 37 -2.52 -25.02 23.26
N ARG A 38 -3.01 -24.50 22.14
CA ARG A 38 -3.67 -25.22 21.04
C ARG A 38 -3.17 -24.71 19.71
N LEU A 39 -3.21 -25.54 18.68
CA LEU A 39 -2.95 -25.13 17.31
C LEU A 39 -4.24 -24.52 16.74
N GLY A 40 -4.24 -23.20 16.52
CA GLY A 40 -5.35 -22.49 15.89
C GLY A 40 -5.39 -22.72 14.38
N LYS A 41 -6.51 -22.36 13.77
CA LYS A 41 -6.72 -22.41 12.32
C LYS A 41 -7.35 -21.12 11.81
N VAL A 42 -6.91 -20.65 10.66
CA VAL A 42 -7.48 -19.47 10.00
C VAL A 42 -8.98 -19.67 9.73
N THR A 43 -9.37 -20.87 9.28
CA THR A 43 -10.78 -21.21 9.04
C THR A 43 -11.67 -21.11 10.28
N ASP A 44 -11.09 -21.39 11.44
CA ASP A 44 -11.80 -21.35 12.72
C ASP A 44 -11.77 -19.94 13.35
N GLY A 45 -10.94 -19.01 12.80
CA GLY A 45 -10.78 -17.64 13.27
C GLY A 45 -10.20 -17.55 14.68
N ASN A 46 -9.25 -18.42 15.01
CA ASN A 46 -8.71 -18.58 16.37
C ASN A 46 -7.18 -18.63 16.40
N THR A 47 -6.51 -18.09 15.39
CA THR A 47 -5.04 -17.96 15.33
C THR A 47 -4.56 -16.79 16.19
N VAL A 48 -3.28 -16.82 16.59
CA VAL A 48 -2.67 -15.80 17.45
C VAL A 48 -2.48 -14.46 16.71
N SER A 49 -2.26 -14.49 15.40
CA SER A 49 -1.95 -13.31 14.59
C SER A 49 -3.19 -12.66 13.97
N ASP A 50 -4.19 -13.42 13.52
CA ASP A 50 -5.44 -12.89 12.95
C ASP A 50 -6.49 -12.69 14.05
N TYR A 51 -6.40 -11.59 14.79
CA TYR A 51 -7.29 -11.29 15.91
C TYR A 51 -8.30 -10.17 15.62
N ASP A 52 -8.13 -9.40 14.54
CA ASP A 52 -9.09 -8.40 14.11
C ASP A 52 -10.38 -9.10 13.65
N LYS A 53 -11.54 -8.53 14.01
CA LYS A 53 -12.84 -9.07 13.64
C LYS A 53 -13.02 -9.21 12.12
N GLU A 54 -12.44 -8.30 11.34
CA GLU A 54 -12.48 -8.38 9.88
C GLU A 54 -11.60 -9.52 9.35
N GLU A 55 -10.45 -9.78 9.96
CA GLU A 55 -9.59 -10.93 9.63
C GLU A 55 -10.29 -12.24 9.92
N ILE A 56 -10.88 -12.37 11.11
CA ILE A 56 -11.66 -13.53 11.54
C ILE A 56 -12.85 -13.79 10.60
N LYS A 57 -13.58 -12.73 10.24
CA LYS A 57 -14.75 -12.80 9.35
C LYS A 57 -14.37 -13.20 7.92
N ARG A 58 -13.28 -12.62 7.40
CA ARG A 58 -12.84 -12.80 6.01
C ARG A 58 -11.90 -13.98 5.80
N LYS A 59 -11.34 -14.54 6.88
CA LYS A 59 -10.41 -15.69 6.87
C LYS A 59 -9.09 -15.37 6.17
N PHE A 60 -8.61 -14.15 6.29
CA PHE A 60 -7.28 -13.75 5.83
C PHE A 60 -6.76 -12.56 6.63
N SER A 61 -5.43 -12.43 6.70
CA SER A 61 -4.73 -11.35 7.41
C SER A 61 -4.88 -10.01 6.67
N ILE A 62 -5.15 -8.96 7.41
CA ILE A 62 -5.30 -7.58 6.93
C ILE A 62 -4.17 -6.71 7.46
N THR A 63 -3.75 -6.94 8.69
CA THR A 63 -2.72 -6.17 9.38
C THR A 63 -1.52 -7.06 9.73
N THR A 64 -0.34 -6.47 9.81
CA THR A 64 0.85 -7.18 10.28
C THR A 64 0.78 -7.37 11.78
N SER A 65 0.94 -8.62 12.22
CA SER A 65 1.02 -9.01 13.62
C SER A 65 2.44 -9.39 14.02
N VAL A 66 2.83 -9.07 15.25
CA VAL A 66 4.11 -9.49 15.84
C VAL A 66 3.86 -10.62 16.82
N VAL A 67 4.57 -11.74 16.63
CA VAL A 67 4.49 -12.91 17.54
C VAL A 67 5.92 -13.26 17.97
N PRO A 68 6.31 -12.96 19.22
CA PRO A 68 7.64 -13.25 19.75
C PRO A 68 7.73 -14.71 20.21
N ILE A 69 8.58 -15.47 19.57
CA ILE A 69 8.79 -16.89 19.85
C ILE A 69 10.13 -17.07 20.57
N VAL A 70 10.15 -17.81 21.67
CA VAL A 70 11.40 -18.19 22.32
C VAL A 70 11.73 -19.62 21.93
N TRP A 71 12.85 -19.83 21.23
CA TRP A 71 13.33 -21.12 20.80
C TRP A 71 14.76 -21.34 21.29
N GLY A 72 14.91 -22.29 22.22
CA GLY A 72 16.18 -22.45 22.94
C GLY A 72 16.57 -21.20 23.71
N LYS A 73 17.65 -20.53 23.27
CA LYS A 73 18.16 -19.29 23.90
C LYS A 73 17.94 -18.04 23.00
N VAL A 74 17.18 -18.17 21.94
CA VAL A 74 16.96 -17.13 20.95
C VAL A 74 15.49 -16.68 20.98
N LYS A 75 15.29 -15.37 20.92
CA LYS A 75 13.97 -14.75 20.71
C LYS A 75 13.80 -14.48 19.22
N ILE A 76 12.77 -15.03 18.62
CA ILE A 76 12.40 -14.81 17.23
C ILE A 76 11.14 -13.93 17.22
N ASN A 77 11.27 -12.68 16.80
CA ASN A 77 10.11 -11.83 16.53
C ASN A 77 9.60 -12.15 15.13
N VAL A 78 8.53 -12.90 15.04
CA VAL A 78 7.86 -13.22 13.77
C VAL A 78 6.90 -12.09 13.43
N LEU A 79 7.10 -11.48 12.26
CA LEU A 79 6.21 -10.48 11.69
C LEU A 79 5.34 -11.18 10.63
N ASP A 80 4.13 -11.55 11.01
CA ASP A 80 3.15 -12.20 10.13
C ASP A 80 2.44 -11.15 9.29
N THR A 81 2.65 -11.17 7.97
CA THR A 81 2.16 -10.13 7.06
C THR A 81 0.97 -10.59 6.23
N PRO A 82 0.08 -9.66 5.82
CA PRO A 82 -0.95 -9.95 4.83
C PRO A 82 -0.35 -10.44 3.51
N GLY A 83 -1.08 -11.30 2.80
CA GLY A 83 -0.66 -11.79 1.48
C GLY A 83 -1.40 -11.15 0.32
N TYR A 84 -2.47 -10.40 0.57
CA TYR A 84 -3.22 -9.69 -0.45
C TYR A 84 -2.60 -8.32 -0.73
N PHE A 85 -2.49 -7.95 -2.00
CA PHE A 85 -1.83 -6.72 -2.45
C PHE A 85 -2.52 -5.44 -1.97
N ASP A 86 -3.79 -5.53 -1.60
CA ASP A 86 -4.54 -4.41 -1.04
C ASP A 86 -3.96 -3.90 0.29
N PHE A 87 -3.14 -4.71 0.95
CA PHE A 87 -2.53 -4.39 2.25
C PHE A 87 -1.00 -4.30 2.17
N VAL A 88 -0.47 -3.89 1.01
CA VAL A 88 0.98 -3.79 0.77
C VAL A 88 1.68 -2.86 1.77
N GLY A 89 1.04 -1.80 2.22
CA GLY A 89 1.60 -0.89 3.22
C GLY A 89 1.97 -1.58 4.53
N GLU A 90 1.17 -2.55 4.96
CA GLU A 90 1.43 -3.39 6.13
C GLU A 90 2.68 -4.26 5.96
N VAL A 91 2.90 -4.76 4.74
CA VAL A 91 4.09 -5.54 4.39
C VAL A 91 5.33 -4.66 4.39
N GLU A 92 5.23 -3.45 3.82
CA GLU A 92 6.33 -2.47 3.75
C GLU A 92 6.77 -2.01 5.15
N GLU A 93 5.82 -1.76 6.06
CA GLU A 93 6.09 -1.46 7.46
C GLU A 93 6.83 -2.62 8.17
N ALA A 94 6.39 -3.85 7.95
CA ALA A 94 7.01 -5.04 8.55
C ALA A 94 8.43 -5.29 8.06
N VAL A 95 8.65 -5.14 6.74
CA VAL A 95 9.98 -5.29 6.12
C VAL A 95 10.99 -4.29 6.69
N ALA A 96 10.56 -3.07 6.99
CA ALA A 96 11.42 -2.05 7.62
C ALA A 96 11.93 -2.45 9.01
N ALA A 97 11.18 -3.30 9.73
CA ALA A 97 11.55 -3.78 11.05
C ALA A 97 12.30 -5.13 11.03
N ALA A 98 12.29 -5.84 9.90
CA ALA A 98 12.88 -7.16 9.78
C ALA A 98 14.40 -7.11 9.58
N ASP A 99 15.09 -8.19 9.99
CA ASP A 99 16.50 -8.45 9.70
C ASP A 99 16.68 -9.58 8.70
N ALA A 100 15.66 -10.43 8.55
CA ALA A 100 15.61 -11.53 7.58
C ALA A 100 14.17 -11.82 7.19
N ALA A 101 13.98 -12.55 6.10
CA ALA A 101 12.68 -12.92 5.57
C ALA A 101 12.53 -14.42 5.33
N ILE A 102 11.32 -14.93 5.54
CA ILE A 102 10.91 -16.25 5.04
C ILE A 102 9.86 -16.01 3.97
N ILE A 103 10.16 -16.44 2.76
CA ILE A 103 9.20 -16.41 1.65
C ILE A 103 8.45 -17.75 1.67
N VAL A 104 7.18 -17.67 2.04
CA VAL A 104 6.31 -18.83 2.16
C VAL A 104 5.65 -19.13 0.80
N VAL A 105 5.82 -20.35 0.32
CA VAL A 105 5.30 -20.83 -0.97
C VAL A 105 4.36 -21.99 -0.72
N SER A 106 3.17 -21.95 -1.35
CA SER A 106 2.25 -23.10 -1.33
C SER A 106 2.86 -24.26 -2.13
N GLY A 107 2.99 -25.40 -1.52
CA GLY A 107 3.47 -26.60 -2.22
C GLY A 107 2.48 -27.08 -3.28
N LYS A 108 1.20 -26.76 -3.12
CA LYS A 108 0.13 -27.08 -4.07
C LYS A 108 0.10 -26.16 -5.27
N ASP A 109 0.21 -24.83 -5.02
CA ASP A 109 0.02 -23.81 -6.06
C ASP A 109 1.33 -23.35 -6.70
N GLY A 110 2.51 -23.73 -6.15
CA GLY A 110 3.83 -23.36 -6.66
C GLY A 110 4.16 -21.88 -6.49
N VAL A 111 4.99 -21.36 -7.37
CA VAL A 111 5.43 -19.96 -7.36
C VAL A 111 4.35 -19.05 -7.92
N GLN A 112 3.89 -18.10 -7.11
CA GLN A 112 2.85 -17.15 -7.45
C GLN A 112 3.39 -15.72 -7.50
N VAL A 113 2.60 -14.76 -8.03
CA VAL A 113 3.00 -13.33 -8.11
C VAL A 113 3.41 -12.76 -6.75
N GLY A 114 2.72 -13.15 -5.66
CA GLY A 114 3.11 -12.72 -4.31
C GLY A 114 4.47 -13.24 -3.87
N THR A 115 4.92 -14.39 -4.38
CA THR A 115 6.27 -14.93 -4.17
C THR A 115 7.32 -14.06 -4.87
N GLN A 116 7.04 -13.65 -6.13
CA GLN A 116 7.92 -12.77 -6.91
C GLN A 116 8.04 -11.40 -6.26
N LYS A 117 6.93 -10.79 -5.84
CA LYS A 117 6.94 -9.50 -5.12
C LYS A 117 7.67 -9.58 -3.78
N ALA A 118 7.53 -10.69 -3.05
CA ALA A 118 8.30 -10.93 -1.82
C ALA A 118 9.80 -10.99 -2.09
N TRP A 119 10.19 -11.62 -3.19
CA TRP A 119 11.58 -11.64 -3.64
C TRP A 119 12.10 -10.23 -3.96
N GLU A 120 11.36 -9.44 -4.75
CA GLU A 120 11.71 -8.06 -5.11
C GLU A 120 11.90 -7.19 -3.86
N LEU A 121 11.01 -7.30 -2.86
CA LEU A 121 11.15 -6.61 -1.59
C LEU A 121 12.45 -7.03 -0.85
N CYS A 122 12.75 -8.32 -0.81
CA CYS A 122 13.99 -8.79 -0.20
C CYS A 122 15.24 -8.27 -0.93
N GLU A 123 15.22 -8.17 -2.28
CA GLU A 123 16.31 -7.55 -3.06
C GLU A 123 16.43 -6.06 -2.75
N LYS A 124 15.32 -5.31 -2.76
CA LYS A 124 15.27 -3.86 -2.48
C LYS A 124 15.87 -3.53 -1.11
N TYR A 125 15.50 -4.29 -0.08
CA TYR A 125 15.94 -4.06 1.30
C TYR A 125 17.17 -4.89 1.70
N LYS A 126 17.76 -5.64 0.77
CA LYS A 126 18.92 -6.53 1.00
C LYS A 126 18.70 -7.44 2.21
N LEU A 127 17.52 -8.05 2.29
CA LEU A 127 17.21 -8.97 3.38
C LEU A 127 17.74 -10.38 3.08
N PRO A 128 18.51 -10.98 4.01
CA PRO A 128 18.73 -12.41 4.05
C PRO A 128 17.39 -13.15 4.02
N ARG A 129 17.31 -14.24 3.27
CA ARG A 129 16.02 -14.92 3.08
C ARG A 129 16.15 -16.41 2.91
N MET A 130 15.08 -17.13 3.20
CA MET A 130 14.88 -18.53 2.85
C MET A 130 13.46 -18.74 2.33
N PHE A 131 13.28 -19.78 1.53
CA PHE A 131 11.95 -20.25 1.15
C PHE A 131 11.46 -21.33 2.12
N PHE A 132 10.17 -21.31 2.41
CA PHE A 132 9.49 -22.38 3.12
C PHE A 132 8.29 -22.86 2.31
N VAL A 133 8.36 -24.11 1.82
CA VAL A 133 7.30 -24.75 1.07
C VAL A 133 6.34 -25.42 2.05
N THR A 134 5.09 -24.95 2.06
CA THR A 134 4.00 -25.44 2.92
C THR A 134 3.23 -26.60 2.28
N GLU A 135 2.22 -27.12 2.99
CA GLU A 135 1.26 -28.11 2.46
C GLU A 135 1.87 -29.44 2.03
N MET A 136 3.01 -29.81 2.63
CA MET A 136 3.66 -31.09 2.34
C MET A 136 2.84 -32.33 2.75
N ASP A 137 1.79 -32.13 3.54
CA ASP A 137 0.82 -33.15 3.93
C ASP A 137 -0.17 -33.50 2.82
N ILE A 138 -0.25 -32.74 1.74
CA ILE A 138 -1.07 -33.04 0.56
C ILE A 138 -0.32 -34.05 -0.31
N ASP A 139 -1.00 -35.12 -0.74
CA ASP A 139 -0.38 -36.27 -1.40
C ASP A 139 0.26 -35.91 -2.77
N ASP A 140 -0.36 -35.03 -3.55
CA ASP A 140 0.09 -34.67 -4.90
C ASP A 140 1.08 -33.49 -4.95
N VAL A 141 1.54 -32.98 -3.79
CA VAL A 141 2.50 -31.88 -3.75
C VAL A 141 3.90 -32.33 -4.16
N SER A 142 4.43 -31.73 -5.20
CA SER A 142 5.79 -31.97 -5.68
C SER A 142 6.76 -30.87 -5.20
N TYR A 143 7.47 -31.13 -4.10
CA TYR A 143 8.53 -30.23 -3.62
C TYR A 143 9.61 -29.99 -4.67
N ARG A 144 9.96 -31.02 -5.42
CA ARG A 144 10.96 -30.95 -6.51
C ARG A 144 10.55 -29.93 -7.56
N GLN A 145 9.30 -29.95 -8.02
CA GLN A 145 8.81 -29.01 -9.01
C GLN A 145 8.90 -27.56 -8.51
N VAL A 146 8.52 -27.31 -7.25
CA VAL A 146 8.64 -25.95 -6.65
C VAL A 146 10.11 -25.51 -6.63
N VAL A 147 11.04 -26.37 -6.27
CA VAL A 147 12.48 -26.05 -6.27
C VAL A 147 12.99 -25.76 -7.69
N GLU A 148 12.53 -26.53 -8.68
CA GLU A 148 12.87 -26.32 -10.10
C GLU A 148 12.35 -24.97 -10.59
N GLU A 149 11.09 -24.60 -10.30
CA GLU A 149 10.49 -23.30 -10.61
C GLU A 149 11.28 -22.15 -9.96
N LEU A 150 11.64 -22.28 -8.68
CA LEU A 150 12.45 -21.28 -7.98
C LEU A 150 13.84 -21.13 -8.60
N THR A 151 14.46 -22.26 -9.00
CA THR A 151 15.79 -22.27 -9.63
C THR A 151 15.74 -21.65 -11.02
N GLU A 152 14.70 -21.90 -11.79
CA GLU A 152 14.50 -21.27 -13.10
C GLU A 152 14.37 -19.75 -12.99
N LEU A 153 13.64 -19.25 -12.00
CA LEU A 153 13.40 -17.82 -11.80
C LEU A 153 14.59 -17.09 -11.18
N TYR A 154 15.26 -17.70 -10.22
CA TYR A 154 16.24 -17.01 -9.36
C TYR A 154 17.67 -17.55 -9.45
N GLY A 155 17.87 -18.60 -10.24
CA GLY A 155 19.20 -19.11 -10.57
C GLY A 155 19.77 -20.12 -9.55
N LYS A 156 21.05 -20.43 -9.74
CA LYS A 156 21.78 -21.48 -9.00
C LYS A 156 21.93 -21.23 -7.49
N LYS A 157 21.68 -20.01 -7.01
CA LYS A 157 21.71 -19.69 -5.57
C LYS A 157 20.60 -20.34 -4.76
N ILE A 158 19.58 -20.91 -5.42
CA ILE A 158 18.51 -21.66 -4.77
C ILE A 158 19.03 -23.03 -4.36
N ALA A 159 19.13 -23.27 -3.07
CA ALA A 159 19.71 -24.50 -2.52
C ALA A 159 18.78 -25.13 -1.46
N PRO A 160 18.12 -26.24 -1.76
CA PRO A 160 17.45 -27.04 -0.73
C PRO A 160 18.44 -27.46 0.36
N ILE A 161 18.07 -27.26 1.63
CA ILE A 161 18.81 -27.78 2.78
C ILE A 161 18.10 -28.96 3.43
N HIS A 162 16.83 -29.16 3.11
CA HIS A 162 16.02 -30.31 3.48
C HIS A 162 15.28 -30.84 2.27
N MET A 163 15.21 -32.16 2.14
CA MET A 163 14.40 -32.86 1.11
C MET A 163 13.36 -33.76 1.78
N PRO A 164 12.10 -33.83 1.28
CA PRO A 164 11.06 -34.62 1.88
C PRO A 164 11.28 -36.12 1.65
N ILE A 165 11.09 -36.93 2.70
CA ILE A 165 10.92 -38.37 2.60
C ILE A 165 9.42 -38.66 2.49
N ARG A 166 9.01 -39.36 1.44
CA ARG A 166 7.64 -39.84 1.25
C ARG A 166 7.59 -41.33 1.24
N GLU A 167 6.58 -41.90 1.93
CA GLU A 167 6.26 -43.31 1.92
C GLU A 167 4.77 -43.44 1.57
N ASP A 168 4.47 -44.23 0.55
CA ASP A 168 3.12 -44.39 0.02
C ASP A 168 2.42 -43.03 -0.29
N GLY A 169 3.20 -42.08 -0.86
CA GLY A 169 2.74 -40.71 -1.15
C GLY A 169 2.74 -39.76 0.06
N LYS A 170 2.78 -40.26 1.28
CA LYS A 170 2.67 -39.45 2.51
C LYS A 170 4.02 -38.86 2.92
N PHE A 171 4.02 -37.59 3.34
CA PHE A 171 5.19 -36.93 3.90
C PHE A 171 5.49 -37.44 5.31
N VAL A 172 6.56 -38.22 5.46
CA VAL A 172 6.90 -38.89 6.72
C VAL A 172 8.19 -38.44 7.37
N GLY A 173 9.05 -37.70 6.65
CA GLY A 173 10.35 -37.32 7.16
C GLY A 173 11.10 -36.43 6.19
N TYR A 174 12.37 -36.23 6.45
CA TYR A 174 13.25 -35.42 5.62
C TYR A 174 14.69 -35.92 5.61
N VAL A 175 15.41 -35.61 4.56
CA VAL A 175 16.88 -35.72 4.48
C VAL A 175 17.47 -34.33 4.73
N ASN A 176 18.37 -34.19 5.68
CA ASN A 176 19.18 -32.98 5.87
C ASN A 176 20.39 -33.07 4.97
N ILE A 177 20.53 -32.15 4.00
CA ILE A 177 21.57 -32.18 2.99
C ILE A 177 22.94 -31.83 3.57
N VAL A 178 23.00 -30.88 4.51
CA VAL A 178 24.25 -30.47 5.18
C VAL A 178 24.85 -31.63 5.99
N LYS A 179 24.01 -32.42 6.66
CA LYS A 179 24.40 -33.55 7.51
C LYS A 179 24.35 -34.89 6.79
N GLN A 180 23.85 -34.92 5.56
CA GLN A 180 23.64 -36.12 4.75
C GLN A 180 22.89 -37.25 5.53
N ALA A 181 21.90 -36.86 6.33
CA ALA A 181 21.21 -37.74 7.26
C ALA A 181 19.68 -37.71 7.09
N GLY A 182 19.08 -38.89 7.03
CA GLY A 182 17.61 -39.05 7.01
C GLY A 182 17.00 -39.02 8.40
N ARG A 183 15.82 -38.43 8.53
CA ARG A 183 15.04 -38.41 9.78
C ARG A 183 13.55 -38.52 9.48
N LYS A 184 12.86 -39.39 10.26
CA LYS A 184 11.40 -39.53 10.23
C LYS A 184 10.76 -38.85 11.43
N TYR A 185 9.62 -38.24 11.20
CA TYR A 185 8.78 -37.65 12.25
C TYR A 185 8.08 -38.77 13.02
N ILE A 186 8.02 -38.65 14.36
CA ILE A 186 7.35 -39.56 15.24
C ILE A 186 6.08 -38.94 15.82
N ASP A 187 6.22 -37.78 16.47
CA ASP A 187 5.14 -37.02 17.10
C ASP A 187 5.61 -35.59 17.39
N ARG A 188 4.75 -34.57 17.15
CA ARG A 188 4.90 -33.17 17.56
C ARG A 188 6.32 -32.63 17.50
N GLY A 189 6.98 -32.75 16.35
CA GLY A 189 8.35 -32.30 16.15
C GLY A 189 9.47 -33.22 16.62
N LYS A 190 9.14 -34.37 17.27
CA LYS A 190 10.12 -35.40 17.59
C LYS A 190 10.51 -36.17 16.34
N LYS A 191 11.79 -36.57 16.26
CA LYS A 191 12.40 -37.17 15.07
C LYS A 191 13.20 -38.39 15.47
N LYS A 192 13.25 -39.39 14.57
CA LYS A 192 14.13 -40.56 14.68
C LYS A 192 15.00 -40.64 13.44
N GLU A 193 16.25 -41.02 13.61
CA GLU A 193 17.16 -41.28 12.50
C GLU A 193 16.69 -42.42 11.62
N CYS A 194 16.88 -42.31 10.34
CA CYS A 194 16.60 -43.34 9.35
C CYS A 194 17.61 -43.26 8.23
N PRO A 195 17.81 -44.38 7.47
CA PRO A 195 18.64 -44.33 6.26
C PRO A 195 18.08 -43.31 5.24
N VAL A 196 18.97 -42.75 4.43
CA VAL A 196 18.56 -41.98 3.26
C VAL A 196 17.93 -42.92 2.24
N PRO A 197 16.71 -42.68 1.77
CA PRO A 197 16.08 -43.52 0.75
C PRO A 197 16.86 -43.49 -0.55
N GLU A 198 16.98 -44.64 -1.24
CA GLU A 198 17.74 -44.76 -2.49
C GLU A 198 17.29 -43.79 -3.58
N TYR A 199 15.97 -43.51 -3.69
CA TYR A 199 15.41 -42.58 -4.68
C TYR A 199 15.79 -41.11 -4.42
N LEU A 200 16.36 -40.76 -3.27
CA LEU A 200 16.85 -39.41 -2.95
C LEU A 200 18.36 -39.26 -3.04
N GLN A 201 19.10 -40.36 -3.27
CA GLN A 201 20.56 -40.35 -3.23
C GLN A 201 21.17 -39.39 -4.27
N GLU A 202 20.72 -39.49 -5.53
CA GLU A 202 21.17 -38.62 -6.63
C GLU A 202 20.92 -37.13 -6.32
N TYR A 203 19.76 -36.80 -5.73
CA TYR A 203 19.44 -35.42 -5.35
C TYR A 203 20.25 -34.94 -4.16
N LEU A 204 20.52 -35.84 -3.19
CA LEU A 204 21.38 -35.51 -2.05
C LEU A 204 22.78 -35.14 -2.54
N GLU A 205 23.38 -35.93 -3.41
CA GLU A 205 24.68 -35.68 -3.99
C GLU A 205 24.71 -34.36 -4.75
N LYS A 206 23.75 -34.13 -5.66
CA LYS A 206 23.64 -32.89 -6.43
C LYS A 206 23.56 -31.62 -5.55
N TYR A 207 22.65 -31.61 -4.58
CA TYR A 207 22.48 -30.39 -3.76
C TYR A 207 23.57 -30.26 -2.71
N HIS A 208 24.13 -31.35 -2.22
CA HIS A 208 25.31 -31.29 -1.37
C HIS A 208 26.52 -30.68 -2.11
N GLU A 209 26.76 -31.05 -3.36
CA GLU A 209 27.80 -30.46 -4.19
C GLU A 209 27.61 -28.95 -4.36
N ILE A 210 26.39 -28.46 -4.68
CA ILE A 210 26.09 -27.02 -4.74
C ILE A 210 26.42 -26.29 -3.43
N LEU A 211 26.11 -26.89 -2.28
CA LEU A 211 26.47 -26.32 -0.99
C LEU A 211 27.98 -26.30 -0.77
N MET A 212 28.70 -27.36 -1.16
CA MET A 212 30.17 -27.43 -1.01
C MET A 212 30.87 -26.44 -1.94
N GLU A 213 30.41 -26.27 -3.18
CA GLU A 213 30.90 -25.23 -4.09
C GLU A 213 30.76 -23.83 -3.44
N SER A 214 29.59 -23.55 -2.85
CA SER A 214 29.37 -22.24 -2.18
C SER A 214 30.24 -22.04 -0.94
N VAL A 215 30.64 -23.11 -0.26
CA VAL A 215 31.59 -23.04 0.85
C VAL A 215 33.01 -22.78 0.32
N ALA A 216 33.39 -23.43 -0.78
CA ALA A 216 34.68 -23.25 -1.42
C ALA A 216 34.92 -21.81 -1.88
N GLU A 217 33.89 -21.14 -2.40
CA GLU A 217 33.97 -19.77 -2.90
C GLU A 217 34.26 -18.71 -1.81
N LEU A 218 34.19 -19.05 -0.52
CA LEU A 218 34.40 -18.10 0.58
C LEU A 218 35.86 -17.66 0.77
N SER A 219 36.84 -18.53 0.44
CA SER A 219 38.26 -18.20 0.56
C SER A 219 39.13 -19.08 -0.35
N GLU A 220 40.32 -18.57 -0.69
CA GLU A 220 41.32 -19.37 -1.44
C GLU A 220 41.68 -20.67 -0.71
N GLU A 221 41.76 -20.68 0.59
CA GLU A 221 42.04 -21.87 1.40
C GLU A 221 40.93 -22.94 1.24
N PHE A 222 39.66 -22.54 1.29
CA PHE A 222 38.54 -23.45 1.08
C PHE A 222 38.47 -23.94 -0.37
N MET A 223 38.80 -23.08 -1.32
CA MET A 223 38.88 -23.43 -2.73
C MET A 223 39.93 -24.52 -3.00
N ASP A 224 41.15 -24.35 -2.44
CA ASP A 224 42.25 -25.30 -2.56
C ASP A 224 41.88 -26.65 -1.93
N ARG A 225 41.26 -26.67 -0.75
CA ARG A 225 40.79 -27.89 -0.10
C ARG A 225 39.72 -28.60 -0.89
N TYR A 226 38.78 -27.88 -1.47
CA TYR A 226 37.70 -28.42 -2.30
C TYR A 226 38.32 -29.13 -3.57
N PHE A 227 39.23 -28.48 -4.26
CA PHE A 227 39.91 -29.08 -5.42
C PHE A 227 40.85 -30.22 -5.04
N ALA A 228 41.37 -30.22 -3.81
CA ALA A 228 42.14 -31.37 -3.30
C ALA A 228 41.25 -32.57 -2.90
N GLY A 229 39.91 -32.41 -2.92
CA GLY A 229 38.96 -33.44 -2.52
C GLY A 229 38.89 -33.65 -0.99
N GLU A 230 39.28 -32.63 -0.21
CA GLU A 230 39.14 -32.65 1.26
C GLU A 230 37.72 -32.38 1.70
N GLU A 231 37.20 -33.17 2.62
CA GLU A 231 35.88 -32.95 3.18
C GLU A 231 35.85 -31.77 4.16
N PHE A 232 34.80 -30.96 4.10
CA PHE A 232 34.52 -29.93 5.11
C PHE A 232 33.73 -30.51 6.27
N SER A 233 34.08 -30.12 7.49
CA SER A 233 33.30 -30.48 8.66
C SER A 233 31.92 -29.81 8.64
N VAL A 234 30.91 -30.43 9.28
CA VAL A 234 29.56 -29.84 9.41
C VAL A 234 29.58 -28.44 10.06
N ALA A 235 30.55 -28.19 10.94
CA ALA A 235 30.71 -26.89 11.59
C ALA A 235 31.20 -25.82 10.58
N GLU A 236 32.19 -26.15 9.73
CA GLU A 236 32.67 -25.26 8.67
C GLU A 236 31.55 -24.96 7.67
N VAL A 237 30.86 -25.98 7.20
CA VAL A 237 29.73 -25.83 6.27
C VAL A 237 28.63 -24.95 6.89
N SER A 238 28.28 -25.17 8.15
CA SER A 238 27.26 -24.36 8.83
C SER A 238 27.68 -22.89 9.00
N ALA A 239 28.95 -22.63 9.32
CA ALA A 239 29.49 -21.27 9.41
C ALA A 239 29.49 -20.56 8.05
N ALA A 240 29.92 -21.27 7.01
CA ALA A 240 29.92 -20.79 5.63
C ALA A 240 28.50 -20.47 5.15
N LEU A 241 27.54 -21.37 5.35
CA LEU A 241 26.14 -21.15 4.98
C LEU A 241 25.56 -19.93 5.69
N LYS A 242 25.90 -19.70 6.94
CA LYS A 242 25.45 -18.50 7.65
C LYS A 242 25.94 -17.21 6.96
N MET A 243 27.16 -17.17 6.46
CA MET A 243 27.71 -16.04 5.72
C MET A 243 27.02 -15.90 4.36
N ASN A 244 26.92 -16.97 3.58
CA ASN A 244 26.34 -17.00 2.25
C ASN A 244 24.82 -16.70 2.24
N ILE A 245 24.10 -17.05 3.30
CA ILE A 245 22.70 -16.69 3.47
C ILE A 245 22.58 -15.20 3.85
N SER A 246 23.50 -14.69 4.68
CA SER A 246 23.46 -13.27 5.09
C SER A 246 23.75 -12.30 3.93
N ASP A 247 24.59 -12.68 2.98
CA ASP A 247 24.88 -11.86 1.79
C ASP A 247 24.01 -12.19 0.57
N GLY A 248 23.21 -13.27 0.64
CA GLY A 248 22.29 -13.69 -0.41
C GLY A 248 22.93 -14.51 -1.54
N SER A 249 24.16 -15.01 -1.37
CA SER A 249 24.84 -15.91 -2.30
C SER A 249 24.15 -17.28 -2.36
N ILE A 250 23.63 -17.74 -1.20
CA ILE A 250 22.82 -18.96 -1.08
C ILE A 250 21.45 -18.61 -0.49
N ILE A 251 20.41 -19.16 -1.08
CA ILE A 251 19.02 -19.02 -0.63
C ILE A 251 18.48 -20.41 -0.29
N PRO A 252 18.39 -20.77 1.01
CA PRO A 252 17.89 -22.07 1.42
C PRO A 252 16.43 -22.29 1.03
N VAL A 253 16.10 -23.52 0.71
CA VAL A 253 14.70 -23.97 0.59
C VAL A 253 14.45 -25.04 1.64
N CYS A 254 13.49 -24.74 2.53
CA CYS A 254 12.96 -25.64 3.56
C CYS A 254 11.52 -26.01 3.20
N MET A 255 10.95 -26.97 3.93
CA MET A 255 9.57 -27.40 3.69
C MET A 255 8.93 -28.01 4.94
N GLY A 256 7.60 -28.08 4.94
CA GLY A 256 6.87 -28.69 6.03
C GLY A 256 5.36 -28.72 5.88
N SER A 257 4.71 -29.28 6.89
CA SER A 257 3.27 -29.21 7.09
C SER A 257 2.97 -28.45 8.38
N THR A 258 2.24 -27.37 8.27
CA THR A 258 1.80 -26.57 9.42
C THR A 258 0.68 -27.25 10.20
N ILE A 259 -0.12 -28.09 9.54
CA ILE A 259 -1.22 -28.84 10.13
C ILE A 259 -0.69 -30.00 10.99
N ASN A 260 0.28 -30.74 10.45
CA ASN A 260 0.92 -31.87 11.14
C ASN A 260 2.14 -31.44 11.98
N ILE A 261 2.49 -30.18 11.96
CA ILE A 261 3.66 -29.58 12.66
C ILE A 261 4.97 -30.30 12.28
N GLN A 262 5.06 -30.74 11.03
CA GLN A 262 6.24 -31.39 10.46
C GLN A 262 7.11 -30.33 9.75
N GLY A 263 8.42 -30.35 9.97
CA GLY A 263 9.36 -29.38 9.40
C GLY A 263 9.46 -28.03 10.15
N VAL A 264 8.45 -27.65 10.93
CA VAL A 264 8.41 -26.36 11.63
C VAL A 264 9.50 -26.21 12.68
N ALA A 265 9.76 -27.26 13.45
CA ALA A 265 10.88 -27.26 14.41
C ALA A 265 12.25 -27.16 13.71
N ASN A 266 12.40 -27.77 12.52
CA ASN A 266 13.61 -27.61 11.72
C ASN A 266 13.79 -26.16 11.27
N LEU A 267 12.72 -25.53 10.80
CA LEU A 267 12.75 -24.12 10.40
C LEU A 267 13.16 -23.20 11.56
N LEU A 268 12.64 -23.46 12.78
CA LEU A 268 13.06 -22.70 13.97
C LEU A 268 14.55 -22.92 14.29
N ASP A 269 15.06 -24.14 14.15
CA ASP A 269 16.49 -24.44 14.29
C ASP A 269 17.33 -23.70 13.22
N ASP A 270 16.86 -23.69 11.95
CA ASP A 270 17.51 -23.04 10.81
C ASP A 270 17.51 -21.51 10.95
N ILE A 271 16.43 -20.91 11.43
CA ILE A 271 16.37 -19.47 11.76
C ILE A 271 17.43 -19.12 12.80
N CYS A 272 17.50 -19.90 13.88
CA CYS A 272 18.50 -19.67 14.94
C CYS A 272 19.94 -19.84 14.46
N GLY A 273 20.18 -20.84 13.58
CA GLY A 273 21.51 -21.20 13.11
C GLY A 273 22.03 -20.30 11.98
N TYR A 274 21.18 -19.96 11.04
CA TYR A 274 21.61 -19.34 9.77
C TYR A 274 21.26 -17.88 9.63
N PHE A 275 20.13 -17.41 10.17
CA PHE A 275 19.79 -15.99 10.04
C PHE A 275 20.67 -15.10 10.92
N PRO A 276 21.03 -13.91 10.42
CA PRO A 276 21.81 -12.97 11.20
C PRO A 276 21.01 -12.44 12.41
N SER A 277 21.72 -12.17 13.49
CA SER A 277 21.19 -11.36 14.58
C SER A 277 21.30 -9.87 14.24
N PRO A 278 20.53 -8.97 14.90
CA PRO A 278 20.59 -7.53 14.62
C PRO A 278 21.99 -6.93 14.66
N ASP A 279 22.84 -7.32 15.61
CA ASP A 279 24.24 -6.86 15.73
C ASP A 279 25.14 -7.24 14.54
N GLN A 280 24.69 -8.17 13.69
CA GLN A 280 25.35 -8.52 12.42
C GLN A 280 24.82 -7.71 11.23
N ARG A 281 23.86 -6.81 11.48
CA ARG A 281 23.27 -5.93 10.47
C ARG A 281 23.72 -4.49 10.69
N THR A 282 23.81 -3.72 9.62
CA THR A 282 24.11 -2.29 9.70
C THR A 282 22.83 -1.51 9.98
N CYS A 283 22.91 -0.55 10.90
CA CYS A 283 21.86 0.41 11.17
C CYS A 283 22.48 1.80 11.30
N ALA A 284 22.19 2.68 10.37
CA ALA A 284 22.73 4.03 10.35
C ALA A 284 21.61 5.06 10.24
N GLY A 285 21.77 6.18 10.92
CA GLY A 285 20.92 7.35 10.86
C GLY A 285 21.75 8.62 10.72
N MET A 286 21.08 9.76 10.63
CA MET A 286 21.70 11.08 10.59
C MET A 286 21.58 11.75 11.97
N ASN A 287 22.67 12.25 12.52
CA ASN A 287 22.61 13.10 13.70
C ASN A 287 22.12 14.49 13.27
N ALA A 288 20.93 14.89 13.74
CA ALA A 288 20.29 16.13 13.33
C ALA A 288 21.04 17.43 13.79
N LYS A 289 21.96 17.33 14.77
CA LYS A 289 22.77 18.46 15.22
C LYS A 289 24.05 18.64 14.43
N THR A 290 24.74 17.53 14.12
CA THR A 290 26.07 17.57 13.47
C THR A 290 26.00 17.33 11.96
N ASN A 291 24.87 16.83 11.46
CA ASN A 291 24.69 16.34 10.09
C ASN A 291 25.69 15.23 9.68
N GLU A 292 26.14 14.44 10.66
CA GLU A 292 27.02 13.31 10.44
C GLU A 292 26.27 12.00 10.52
N ILE A 293 26.76 10.98 9.80
CA ILE A 293 26.21 9.63 9.85
C ILE A 293 26.46 9.03 11.24
N TYR A 294 25.40 8.61 11.91
CA TYR A 294 25.45 7.91 13.17
C TYR A 294 25.27 6.41 12.95
N GLN A 295 26.32 5.63 13.23
CA GLN A 295 26.30 4.17 13.15
C GLN A 295 25.71 3.60 14.44
N ALA A 296 24.42 3.31 14.44
CA ALA A 296 23.72 2.70 15.57
C ALA A 296 24.09 1.21 15.72
N ASN A 297 24.00 0.46 14.62
CA ASN A 297 24.41 -0.95 14.48
C ASN A 297 23.90 -1.87 15.59
N TYR A 298 22.74 -1.56 16.15
CA TYR A 298 22.11 -2.29 17.26
C TYR A 298 23.02 -2.51 18.47
N ASP A 299 23.89 -1.55 18.72
CA ASP A 299 24.82 -1.56 19.86
C ASP A 299 24.12 -1.01 21.11
N PHE A 300 23.94 -1.87 22.10
CA PHE A 300 23.29 -1.53 23.37
C PHE A 300 24.08 -0.57 24.26
N THR A 301 25.36 -0.34 23.97
CA THR A 301 26.22 0.58 24.74
C THR A 301 26.10 2.04 24.28
N LYS A 302 25.53 2.28 23.11
CA LYS A 302 25.36 3.61 22.51
C LYS A 302 24.17 4.37 23.07
N ALA A 303 24.03 5.63 22.64
CA ALA A 303 22.87 6.45 22.95
C ALA A 303 21.57 5.78 22.49
N LYS A 304 20.51 5.90 23.30
CA LYS A 304 19.22 5.27 23.01
C LYS A 304 18.60 5.84 21.73
N SER A 305 18.18 4.97 20.85
CA SER A 305 17.38 5.34 19.69
C SER A 305 16.49 4.18 19.23
N ALA A 306 15.32 4.52 18.69
CA ALA A 306 14.37 3.58 18.14
C ALA A 306 13.65 4.16 16.92
N TYR A 307 13.33 3.30 15.98
CA TYR A 307 12.50 3.61 14.81
C TYR A 307 11.08 3.09 15.02
N VAL A 308 10.10 3.97 14.80
CA VAL A 308 8.68 3.62 14.89
C VAL A 308 8.23 3.09 13.53
N PHE A 309 8.10 1.78 13.42
CA PHE A 309 7.76 1.16 12.14
C PHE A 309 6.26 0.96 11.92
N LYS A 310 5.44 0.98 13.01
CA LYS A 310 4.01 0.77 12.93
C LYS A 310 3.27 1.44 14.08
N THR A 311 2.04 1.89 13.80
CA THR A 311 1.09 2.38 14.80
C THR A 311 -0.15 1.49 14.83
N ILE A 312 -0.60 1.09 16.02
CA ILE A 312 -1.86 0.37 16.24
C ILE A 312 -2.75 1.25 17.14
N VAL A 313 -3.99 1.45 16.75
CA VAL A 313 -4.97 2.20 17.55
C VAL A 313 -6.07 1.25 18.00
N ASP A 314 -6.00 0.81 19.24
CA ASP A 314 -7.04 0.01 19.86
C ASP A 314 -8.10 0.90 20.52
N PRO A 315 -9.40 0.72 20.25
CA PRO A 315 -10.47 1.54 20.85
C PRO A 315 -10.54 1.51 22.37
N PHE A 316 -10.04 0.44 23.01
CA PHE A 316 -10.09 0.23 24.45
C PHE A 316 -8.76 0.48 25.14
N LEU A 317 -7.65 0.02 24.55
CA LEU A 317 -6.32 0.12 25.12
C LEU A 317 -5.58 1.40 24.70
N GLY A 318 -6.05 2.06 23.63
CA GLY A 318 -5.46 3.28 23.09
C GLY A 318 -4.40 3.01 22.03
N LYS A 319 -3.51 3.98 21.82
CA LYS A 319 -2.49 3.96 20.79
C LYS A 319 -1.24 3.22 21.28
N TYR A 320 -0.75 2.29 20.46
CA TYR A 320 0.56 1.65 20.56
C TYR A 320 1.44 2.08 19.41
N SER A 321 2.67 2.50 19.71
CA SER A 321 3.72 2.71 18.73
C SER A 321 4.67 1.51 18.79
N LEU A 322 4.70 0.72 17.71
CA LEU A 322 5.62 -0.41 17.59
C LEU A 322 6.98 0.12 17.14
N VAL A 323 8.00 -0.24 17.88
CA VAL A 323 9.36 0.26 17.70
C VAL A 323 10.35 -0.88 17.52
N LYS A 324 11.34 -0.65 16.66
CA LYS A 324 12.59 -1.41 16.67
C LYS A 324 13.67 -0.56 17.34
N VAL A 325 14.28 -1.07 18.38
CA VAL A 325 15.36 -0.36 19.09
C VAL A 325 16.62 -0.44 18.23
N CYS A 326 17.13 0.70 17.78
CA CYS A 326 18.30 0.77 16.90
C CYS A 326 19.62 0.86 17.65
N SER A 327 19.64 1.49 18.84
CA SER A 327 20.80 1.54 19.74
C SER A 327 20.38 1.77 21.18
N GLY A 328 21.26 1.40 22.10
CA GLY A 328 21.04 1.58 23.54
C GLY A 328 20.05 0.58 24.14
N VAL A 329 19.57 0.88 25.33
CA VAL A 329 18.54 0.11 26.05
C VAL A 329 17.46 1.09 26.50
N ILE A 330 16.25 0.89 26.03
CA ILE A 330 15.08 1.70 26.39
C ILE A 330 14.40 1.09 27.61
N LYS A 331 14.08 1.91 28.60
CA LYS A 331 13.46 1.48 29.87
C LYS A 331 12.15 2.18 30.12
N ASN A 332 11.35 1.60 31.00
CA ASN A 332 10.17 2.29 31.55
C ASN A 332 10.59 3.63 32.16
N ASP A 333 9.72 4.62 32.03
CA ASP A 333 9.93 5.99 32.51
C ASP A 333 11.04 6.81 31.84
N ASP A 334 11.72 6.26 30.80
CA ASP A 334 12.64 7.05 29.98
C ASP A 334 11.92 8.23 29.32
N VAL A 335 12.64 9.32 29.13
CA VAL A 335 12.21 10.45 28.31
C VAL A 335 13.01 10.41 27.02
N LEU A 336 12.31 10.20 25.90
CA LEU A 336 12.92 10.20 24.57
C LEU A 336 12.45 11.44 23.79
N TYR A 337 13.26 11.83 22.84
CA TYR A 337 13.04 12.99 21.98
C TYR A 337 12.63 12.52 20.57
N ASN A 338 11.45 12.94 20.12
CA ASN A 338 11.05 12.75 18.73
C ASN A 338 11.82 13.77 17.88
N THR A 339 12.86 13.30 17.20
CA THR A 339 13.78 14.17 16.48
C THR A 339 13.12 14.90 15.33
N GLY A 340 12.18 14.27 14.62
CA GLY A 340 11.50 14.88 13.47
C GLY A 340 10.45 15.94 13.85
N LYS A 341 9.89 15.87 15.06
CA LYS A 341 8.84 16.80 15.55
C LYS A 341 9.34 17.71 16.68
N GLU A 342 10.57 17.54 17.10
CA GLU A 342 11.22 18.32 18.15
C GLU A 342 10.46 18.32 19.49
N THR A 343 9.83 17.17 19.84
CA THR A 343 9.05 17.00 21.04
C THR A 343 9.61 15.95 21.97
N GLU A 344 9.48 16.13 23.27
CA GLU A 344 9.83 15.12 24.27
C GLU A 344 8.62 14.23 24.59
N GLU A 345 8.87 12.93 24.65
CA GLU A 345 7.88 11.91 24.99
C GLU A 345 8.36 11.12 26.22
N LYS A 346 7.55 11.13 27.28
CA LYS A 346 7.78 10.28 28.43
C LYS A 346 7.20 8.90 28.20
N LEU A 347 8.03 7.87 28.30
CA LEU A 347 7.60 6.49 28.17
C LEU A 347 7.00 6.02 29.51
N ASN A 348 5.78 5.51 29.47
CA ASN A 348 5.17 4.98 30.69
C ASN A 348 5.51 3.50 30.88
N LYS A 349 5.04 2.66 29.98
CA LYS A 349 5.24 1.21 30.02
C LYS A 349 5.64 0.68 28.64
N LEU A 350 6.52 -0.29 28.66
CA LEU A 350 6.99 -1.02 27.47
C LEU A 350 6.31 -2.38 27.43
N TYR A 351 6.00 -2.80 26.22
CA TYR A 351 5.34 -4.08 25.97
C TYR A 351 6.04 -4.85 24.86
N VAL A 352 5.86 -6.16 24.90
CA VAL A 352 6.02 -7.06 23.77
C VAL A 352 4.64 -7.59 23.43
N LEU A 353 4.26 -7.58 22.15
CA LEU A 353 2.94 -8.04 21.73
C LEU A 353 3.00 -9.52 21.35
N GLU A 354 2.22 -10.36 22.04
CA GLU A 354 1.95 -11.74 21.65
C GLU A 354 0.64 -11.75 20.84
N GLY A 355 0.69 -11.38 19.57
CA GLY A 355 -0.50 -11.06 18.78
C GLY A 355 -1.27 -9.90 19.40
N SER A 356 -2.53 -10.15 19.82
CA SER A 356 -3.37 -9.14 20.50
C SER A 356 -3.01 -8.88 21.96
N LYS A 357 -2.19 -9.74 22.58
CA LYS A 357 -1.92 -9.68 24.02
C LYS A 357 -0.66 -8.88 24.34
N PRO A 358 -0.76 -7.71 24.97
CA PRO A 358 0.39 -6.95 25.44
C PRO A 358 1.00 -7.60 26.70
N VAL A 359 2.27 -7.91 26.67
CA VAL A 359 3.05 -8.42 27.81
C VAL A 359 4.01 -7.31 28.24
N GLU A 360 3.87 -6.80 29.47
CA GLU A 360 4.73 -5.75 30.01
C GLU A 360 6.17 -6.26 30.20
N VAL A 361 7.14 -5.44 29.81
CA VAL A 361 8.57 -5.71 29.97
C VAL A 361 9.27 -4.51 30.61
N PRO A 362 10.33 -4.70 31.39
CA PRO A 362 11.02 -3.61 32.06
C PRO A 362 11.88 -2.76 31.11
N GLU A 363 12.43 -3.39 30.08
CA GLU A 363 13.33 -2.76 29.12
C GLU A 363 13.31 -3.47 27.77
N LEU A 364 13.72 -2.75 26.72
CA LEU A 364 13.94 -3.24 25.36
C LEU A 364 15.37 -2.95 24.96
N HIS A 365 16.12 -3.98 24.56
CA HIS A 365 17.50 -3.86 24.09
C HIS A 365 17.56 -3.50 22.61
N ALA A 366 18.70 -2.92 22.21
CA ALA A 366 19.03 -2.71 20.80
C ALA A 366 18.82 -3.99 19.98
N GLY A 367 18.15 -3.87 18.85
CA GLY A 367 17.75 -4.98 17.98
C GLY A 367 16.38 -5.59 18.30
N ASP A 368 15.79 -5.32 19.46
CA ASP A 368 14.49 -5.89 19.82
C ASP A 368 13.32 -5.07 19.26
N ILE A 369 12.20 -5.76 19.08
CA ILE A 369 10.91 -5.17 18.72
C ILE A 369 10.01 -5.14 19.94
N GLY A 370 9.43 -3.98 20.22
CA GLY A 370 8.46 -3.79 21.28
C GLY A 370 7.42 -2.76 20.93
N ALA A 371 6.53 -2.50 21.88
CA ALA A 371 5.45 -1.53 21.75
C ALA A 371 5.48 -0.55 22.91
N ILE A 372 5.25 0.72 22.62
CA ILE A 372 5.15 1.80 23.58
C ILE A 372 3.73 2.35 23.55
N ALA A 373 3.06 2.34 24.71
CA ALA A 373 1.69 2.78 24.79
C ALA A 373 1.57 4.29 25.03
N LYS A 374 0.52 4.89 24.46
CA LYS A 374 0.05 6.24 24.78
C LYS A 374 1.05 7.37 24.50
N LEU A 375 1.86 7.24 23.44
CA LEU A 375 2.64 8.36 22.94
C LEU A 375 1.75 9.32 22.17
N ASN A 376 1.86 10.63 22.48
CA ASN A 376 0.90 11.63 21.98
C ASN A 376 1.25 12.11 20.57
N THR A 377 2.51 12.45 20.33
CA THR A 377 2.94 13.11 19.09
C THR A 377 3.57 12.15 18.09
N VAL A 378 3.86 10.91 18.50
CA VAL A 378 4.59 9.93 17.71
C VAL A 378 3.70 9.28 16.64
N ALA A 379 4.23 9.13 15.44
CA ALA A 379 3.60 8.46 14.31
C ALA A 379 4.55 7.44 13.68
N THR A 380 4.03 6.57 12.83
CA THR A 380 4.83 5.65 12.02
C THR A 380 5.83 6.44 11.16
N GLY A 381 7.08 5.98 11.11
CA GLY A 381 8.20 6.65 10.44
C GLY A 381 8.95 7.66 11.32
N ASP A 382 8.52 7.92 12.55
CA ASP A 382 9.23 8.80 13.47
C ASP A 382 10.43 8.09 14.11
N THR A 383 11.44 8.88 14.48
CA THR A 383 12.59 8.42 15.26
C THR A 383 12.53 8.97 16.67
N LEU A 384 12.65 8.09 17.64
CA LEU A 384 12.81 8.43 19.05
C LEU A 384 14.29 8.26 19.43
N ALA A 385 14.91 9.29 19.99
CA ALA A 385 16.32 9.30 20.36
C ALA A 385 16.54 10.02 21.70
N THR A 386 17.78 10.13 22.15
CA THR A 386 18.12 11.03 23.27
C THR A 386 18.25 12.46 22.75
N LYS A 387 17.79 13.45 23.51
CA LYS A 387 17.90 14.87 23.14
C LYS A 387 19.35 15.34 22.96
N ALA A 388 20.28 14.71 23.68
CA ALA A 388 21.70 14.98 23.56
C ALA A 388 22.27 14.53 22.20
N THR A 389 21.76 13.41 21.68
CA THR A 389 22.15 12.80 20.40
C THR A 389 20.87 12.56 19.58
N PRO A 390 20.30 13.60 18.94
CA PRO A 390 19.08 13.47 18.15
C PRO A 390 19.40 12.82 16.79
N ILE A 391 18.90 11.62 16.61
CA ILE A 391 19.13 10.81 15.41
C ILE A 391 17.84 10.79 14.58
N LEU A 392 17.99 10.82 13.27
CA LEU A 392 16.92 10.57 12.29
C LEU A 392 17.28 9.35 11.45
N TYR A 393 16.40 8.37 11.45
CA TYR A 393 16.45 7.26 10.50
C TYR A 393 15.64 7.58 9.24
N GLY A 394 16.04 7.00 8.11
CA GLY A 394 15.28 7.12 6.87
C GLY A 394 13.85 6.56 7.05
N LYS A 395 12.87 7.30 6.55
CA LYS A 395 11.49 6.82 6.55
C LYS A 395 11.32 5.69 5.54
N THR A 396 10.54 4.70 5.90
CA THR A 396 10.12 3.65 4.98
C THR A 396 9.27 4.25 3.88
N GLU A 397 9.56 3.89 2.65
CA GLU A 397 8.71 4.23 1.51
C GLU A 397 7.45 3.39 1.55
N ILE A 398 6.31 4.03 1.69
CA ILE A 398 5.00 3.38 1.70
C ILE A 398 4.30 3.64 0.37
N SER A 399 3.70 2.61 -0.19
CA SER A 399 2.95 2.68 -1.44
C SER A 399 1.86 3.75 -1.40
N VAL A 400 1.79 4.55 -2.46
CA VAL A 400 0.78 5.62 -2.58
C VAL A 400 -0.56 5.01 -2.99
N PRO A 401 -1.68 5.37 -2.32
CA PRO A 401 -3.00 4.87 -2.71
C PRO A 401 -3.44 5.44 -4.05
N TYR A 402 -3.95 4.59 -4.93
CA TYR A 402 -4.37 4.94 -6.30
C TYR A 402 -5.83 4.57 -6.62
N THR A 403 -6.47 3.73 -5.81
CA THR A 403 -7.89 3.42 -5.91
C THR A 403 -8.68 4.37 -5.02
N TYR A 404 -9.78 4.92 -5.51
CA TYR A 404 -10.58 5.84 -4.73
C TYR A 404 -12.07 5.70 -4.99
N LYS A 405 -12.86 6.00 -3.96
CA LYS A 405 -14.33 6.07 -4.01
C LYS A 405 -14.82 7.36 -3.35
N ARG A 406 -15.98 7.82 -3.76
CA ARG A 406 -16.70 8.85 -3.02
C ARG A 406 -17.42 8.19 -1.85
N TYR A 407 -17.42 8.83 -0.70
CA TYR A 407 -18.26 8.38 0.41
C TYR A 407 -19.24 9.46 0.88
N LYS A 408 -20.34 9.00 1.46
CA LYS A 408 -21.30 9.81 2.19
C LYS A 408 -21.60 9.14 3.52
N THR A 409 -21.88 9.92 4.56
CA THR A 409 -22.42 9.40 5.83
C THR A 409 -23.84 8.88 5.58
N VAL A 410 -24.18 7.75 6.19
CA VAL A 410 -25.53 7.18 6.09
C VAL A 410 -26.50 8.01 6.94
N ASN A 411 -26.11 8.36 8.17
CA ASN A 411 -26.92 9.13 9.08
C ASN A 411 -26.48 10.59 9.10
N LYS A 412 -27.44 11.53 8.99
CA LYS A 412 -27.18 12.96 9.17
C LYS A 412 -26.68 13.23 10.60
N GLY A 413 -25.59 14.00 10.72
CA GLY A 413 -24.98 14.37 12.00
C GLY A 413 -23.83 13.45 12.46
N ASP A 414 -23.51 12.41 11.69
CA ASP A 414 -22.34 11.56 11.97
C ASP A 414 -21.07 12.03 11.24
N GLU A 415 -21.12 13.15 10.49
CA GLU A 415 -19.99 13.65 9.65
C GLU A 415 -18.72 13.85 10.48
N ASP A 416 -18.83 14.50 11.63
CA ASP A 416 -17.67 14.74 12.52
C ASP A 416 -17.12 13.44 13.12
N LYS A 417 -17.99 12.50 13.47
CA LYS A 417 -17.58 11.20 14.01
C LYS A 417 -16.86 10.36 12.93
N VAL A 418 -17.39 10.37 11.70
CA VAL A 418 -16.75 9.70 10.56
C VAL A 418 -15.38 10.32 10.27
N SER A 419 -15.28 11.65 10.26
CA SER A 419 -14.02 12.37 10.05
C SER A 419 -12.98 12.03 11.12
N GLN A 420 -13.38 12.00 12.40
CA GLN A 420 -12.49 11.62 13.50
C GLN A 420 -12.07 10.15 13.44
N ALA A 421 -12.98 9.25 13.07
CA ALA A 421 -12.69 7.84 12.92
C ALA A 421 -11.70 7.60 11.77
N LEU A 422 -11.94 8.23 10.61
CA LEU A 422 -11.01 8.16 9.46
C LEU A 422 -9.64 8.75 9.80
N SER A 423 -9.57 9.86 10.53
CA SER A 423 -8.31 10.43 11.00
C SER A 423 -7.51 9.47 11.88
N ARG A 424 -8.19 8.68 12.73
CA ARG A 424 -7.52 7.64 13.52
C ARG A 424 -7.06 6.48 12.67
N MET A 425 -7.87 6.03 11.71
CA MET A 425 -7.51 4.96 10.80
C MET A 425 -6.32 5.33 9.91
N MET A 426 -6.22 6.59 9.46
CA MET A 426 -5.06 7.10 8.71
C MET A 426 -3.76 7.17 9.54
N GLN A 427 -3.84 7.10 10.88
CA GLN A 427 -2.64 6.95 11.72
C GLN A 427 -2.16 5.50 11.79
N GLU A 428 -3.08 4.52 11.64
CA GLU A 428 -2.73 3.10 11.58
C GLU A 428 -2.26 2.70 10.18
N ASP A 429 -2.93 3.19 9.15
CA ASP A 429 -2.77 2.81 7.76
C ASP A 429 -2.34 4.01 6.91
N LEU A 430 -1.07 4.05 6.56
CA LEU A 430 -0.47 5.14 5.77
C LEU A 430 -0.89 5.10 4.29
N THR A 431 -1.50 4.00 3.83
CA THR A 431 -2.05 3.86 2.49
C THR A 431 -3.51 4.32 2.38
N LEU A 432 -4.10 4.79 3.49
CA LEU A 432 -5.43 5.38 3.54
C LEU A 432 -5.32 6.90 3.48
N LYS A 433 -6.09 7.54 2.56
CA LYS A 433 -6.13 9.00 2.44
C LYS A 433 -7.55 9.50 2.20
N VAL A 434 -7.87 10.62 2.81
CA VAL A 434 -9.15 11.32 2.60
C VAL A 434 -8.89 12.68 1.98
N VAL A 435 -9.63 13.01 0.91
CA VAL A 435 -9.51 14.28 0.18
C VAL A 435 -10.89 14.91 0.03
N ASN A 436 -11.00 16.16 0.42
CA ASN A 436 -12.20 16.95 0.15
C ASN A 436 -12.09 17.62 -1.21
N ASP A 437 -12.87 17.14 -2.18
CA ASP A 437 -12.98 17.71 -3.52
C ASP A 437 -14.09 18.77 -3.52
N SER A 438 -13.71 20.00 -3.25
CA SER A 438 -14.63 21.15 -3.18
C SER A 438 -15.25 21.49 -4.54
N GLN A 439 -14.55 21.25 -5.66
CA GLN A 439 -15.04 21.53 -7.01
C GLN A 439 -16.26 20.66 -7.34
N ASN A 440 -16.21 19.38 -7.02
CA ASN A 440 -17.30 18.44 -7.29
C ASN A 440 -18.22 18.22 -6.09
N ARG A 441 -17.98 18.94 -4.98
CA ARG A 441 -18.74 18.81 -3.72
C ARG A 441 -18.85 17.35 -3.29
N GLN A 442 -17.70 16.70 -3.15
CA GLN A 442 -17.61 15.31 -2.72
C GLN A 442 -16.41 15.12 -1.81
N THR A 443 -16.48 14.10 -0.96
CA THR A 443 -15.31 13.63 -0.23
C THR A 443 -14.87 12.28 -0.77
N LEU A 444 -13.60 12.18 -1.11
CA LEU A 444 -12.97 10.99 -1.67
C LEU A 444 -12.16 10.28 -0.61
N ILE A 445 -12.25 8.95 -0.62
CA ILE A 445 -11.42 8.07 0.17
C ILE A 445 -10.54 7.24 -0.76
N TYR A 446 -9.24 7.30 -0.55
CA TYR A 446 -8.22 6.61 -1.33
C TYR A 446 -7.67 5.43 -0.56
N GLY A 447 -7.39 4.33 -1.25
CA GLY A 447 -6.73 3.12 -0.76
C GLY A 447 -5.99 2.40 -1.88
N ILE A 448 -5.38 1.27 -1.58
CA ILE A 448 -4.63 0.47 -2.55
C ILE A 448 -5.55 -0.33 -3.48
N GLY A 449 -6.72 -0.75 -2.99
CA GLY A 449 -7.67 -1.54 -3.78
C GLY A 449 -9.08 -1.47 -3.23
N GLU A 450 -10.02 -2.12 -3.93
CA GLU A 450 -11.42 -2.11 -3.53
C GLU A 450 -11.67 -2.85 -2.22
N GLN A 451 -11.02 -4.00 -2.02
CA GLN A 451 -11.10 -4.73 -0.76
C GLN A 451 -10.61 -3.89 0.42
N HIS A 452 -9.56 -3.10 0.22
CA HIS A 452 -9.07 -2.18 1.24
C HIS A 452 -10.15 -1.18 1.65
N LEU A 453 -10.79 -0.51 0.69
CA LEU A 453 -11.84 0.49 0.97
C LEU A 453 -13.10 -0.14 1.59
N ASP A 454 -13.48 -1.35 1.18
CA ASP A 454 -14.59 -2.08 1.77
C ASP A 454 -14.32 -2.47 3.25
N ILE A 455 -13.07 -2.83 3.56
CA ILE A 455 -12.64 -3.12 4.93
C ILE A 455 -12.65 -1.84 5.77
N VAL A 456 -12.21 -0.71 5.23
CA VAL A 456 -12.28 0.58 5.92
C VAL A 456 -13.72 0.92 6.28
N ALA A 457 -14.67 0.76 5.35
CA ALA A 457 -16.09 0.98 5.62
C ALA A 457 -16.64 0.01 6.69
N SER A 458 -16.25 -1.26 6.63
CA SER A 458 -16.63 -2.27 7.62
C SER A 458 -16.06 -1.96 9.01
N LYS A 459 -14.79 -1.55 9.10
CA LYS A 459 -14.15 -1.12 10.37
C LYS A 459 -14.80 0.13 10.95
N LEU A 460 -15.22 1.10 10.13
CA LEU A 460 -15.98 2.27 10.60
C LEU A 460 -17.27 1.84 11.28
N LYS A 461 -17.99 0.90 10.68
CA LYS A 461 -19.24 0.37 11.25
C LYS A 461 -19.01 -0.45 12.51
N GLU A 462 -18.06 -1.37 12.49
CA GLU A 462 -17.82 -2.30 13.60
C GLU A 462 -17.12 -1.64 14.80
N ARG A 463 -16.05 -0.88 14.57
CA ARG A 463 -15.23 -0.27 15.64
C ARG A 463 -15.77 1.06 16.11
N TYR A 464 -16.19 1.93 15.18
CA TYR A 464 -16.56 3.33 15.49
C TYR A 464 -18.06 3.59 15.51
N LYS A 465 -18.88 2.57 15.16
CA LYS A 465 -20.35 2.63 15.15
C LYS A 465 -20.90 3.75 14.25
N VAL A 466 -20.21 4.07 13.18
CA VAL A 466 -20.62 4.99 12.12
C VAL A 466 -20.61 4.29 10.78
N ASP A 467 -21.53 4.63 9.91
CA ASP A 467 -21.71 3.95 8.61
C ASP A 467 -21.54 4.94 7.46
N ILE A 468 -20.88 4.49 6.41
CA ILE A 468 -20.68 5.25 5.18
C ILE A 468 -21.16 4.46 3.97
N LEU A 469 -21.65 5.17 2.97
CA LEU A 469 -21.98 4.62 1.66
C LEU A 469 -20.85 4.97 0.69
N LEU A 470 -20.17 3.95 0.16
CA LEU A 470 -19.20 4.09 -0.91
C LEU A 470 -19.91 4.11 -2.26
N SER A 471 -19.51 5.00 -3.13
CA SER A 471 -20.09 5.14 -4.48
C SER A 471 -19.03 5.62 -5.47
N GLU A 472 -19.34 5.56 -6.75
CA GLU A 472 -18.47 6.07 -7.80
C GLU A 472 -18.20 7.57 -7.60
N PRO A 473 -16.95 8.02 -7.77
CA PRO A 473 -16.62 9.44 -7.69
C PRO A 473 -17.27 10.21 -8.85
N LYS A 474 -17.65 11.44 -8.59
CA LYS A 474 -18.10 12.35 -9.64
C LYS A 474 -16.89 12.76 -10.47
N VAL A 475 -17.03 12.70 -11.77
CA VAL A 475 -16.01 13.16 -12.71
C VAL A 475 -16.13 14.68 -12.89
N PRO A 476 -15.05 15.44 -12.90
CA PRO A 476 -15.08 16.89 -13.05
C PRO A 476 -15.31 17.29 -14.53
N PHE A 477 -16.53 17.14 -15.01
CA PHE A 477 -16.91 17.67 -16.32
C PHE A 477 -16.84 19.21 -16.32
N LYS A 478 -16.73 19.80 -17.51
CA LYS A 478 -16.88 21.23 -17.76
C LYS A 478 -17.87 21.47 -18.90
N GLU A 479 -18.40 22.69 -18.96
CA GLU A 479 -19.26 23.12 -20.06
C GLU A 479 -18.54 24.13 -20.96
N THR A 480 -18.83 24.10 -22.25
CA THR A 480 -18.38 25.12 -23.20
C THR A 480 -19.38 25.26 -24.35
N ILE A 481 -19.16 26.23 -25.22
CA ILE A 481 -19.99 26.51 -26.41
C ILE A 481 -19.18 26.30 -27.69
N ARG A 482 -19.87 25.95 -28.79
CA ARG A 482 -19.23 25.73 -30.09
C ARG A 482 -19.51 26.81 -31.12
N LYS A 483 -20.56 27.59 -30.91
CA LYS A 483 -21.04 28.61 -31.88
C LYS A 483 -21.14 29.96 -31.21
N LYS A 484 -21.21 30.98 -32.04
CA LYS A 484 -21.53 32.34 -31.64
C LYS A 484 -23.03 32.49 -31.46
N ALA A 485 -23.49 33.14 -30.42
CA ALA A 485 -24.86 33.55 -30.19
C ALA A 485 -24.91 35.04 -29.87
N ASP A 486 -25.89 35.75 -30.43
CA ASP A 486 -26.18 37.14 -30.16
C ASP A 486 -27.57 37.25 -29.52
N VAL A 487 -27.62 37.71 -28.29
CA VAL A 487 -28.83 37.67 -27.48
C VAL A 487 -29.09 38.97 -26.76
N GLU A 488 -30.34 39.21 -26.53
CA GLU A 488 -30.88 40.34 -25.76
C GLU A 488 -31.60 39.83 -24.53
N ALA A 489 -31.35 40.44 -23.37
CA ALA A 489 -32.05 40.16 -22.12
C ALA A 489 -32.39 41.46 -21.39
N LYS A 490 -33.67 41.49 -20.95
CA LYS A 490 -34.24 42.66 -20.28
C LYS A 490 -34.87 42.26 -18.96
N TYR A 491 -34.28 42.68 -17.88
CA TYR A 491 -34.82 42.53 -16.55
C TYR A 491 -35.65 43.75 -16.17
N LYS A 492 -36.97 43.58 -16.04
CA LYS A 492 -37.89 44.62 -15.60
C LYS A 492 -38.78 44.07 -14.50
N LYS A 493 -38.76 44.69 -13.32
CA LYS A 493 -39.65 44.33 -12.22
C LYS A 493 -40.17 45.62 -11.56
N GLN A 494 -41.48 45.71 -11.38
CA GLN A 494 -42.14 46.82 -10.75
C GLN A 494 -43.02 46.29 -9.62
N SER A 495 -42.65 46.59 -8.37
CA SER A 495 -43.34 46.13 -7.18
C SER A 495 -43.51 47.26 -6.17
N GLY A 496 -44.30 48.33 -6.55
CA GLY A 496 -44.59 49.48 -5.69
C GLY A 496 -43.37 50.33 -5.34
N GLY A 497 -43.33 51.60 -5.70
CA GLY A 497 -42.20 52.50 -5.48
C GLY A 497 -41.18 52.50 -6.64
N HIS A 498 -39.88 52.46 -6.34
CA HIS A 498 -38.84 52.37 -7.37
C HIS A 498 -38.85 51.01 -8.07
N GLY A 499 -38.86 51.00 -9.40
CA GLY A 499 -38.77 49.77 -10.22
C GLY A 499 -37.31 49.26 -10.30
N GLN A 500 -37.13 48.10 -10.96
CA GLN A 500 -35.85 47.51 -11.30
C GLN A 500 -35.77 47.43 -12.85
N TYR A 501 -34.73 47.96 -13.43
CA TYR A 501 -34.53 47.94 -14.88
C TYR A 501 -33.07 47.70 -15.26
N GLY A 502 -32.82 46.62 -16.01
CA GLY A 502 -31.54 46.32 -16.63
C GLY A 502 -31.74 45.69 -18.00
N HIS A 503 -31.07 46.19 -19.01
CA HIS A 503 -31.20 45.71 -20.37
C HIS A 503 -29.83 45.65 -21.03
N VAL A 504 -29.45 44.46 -21.50
CA VAL A 504 -28.18 44.17 -22.16
C VAL A 504 -28.36 43.43 -23.46
N LYS A 505 -27.55 43.71 -24.47
CA LYS A 505 -27.34 42.92 -25.66
C LYS A 505 -25.91 42.41 -25.64
N MET A 506 -25.75 41.11 -25.70
CA MET A 506 -24.47 40.43 -25.52
C MET A 506 -24.24 39.39 -26.60
N ILE A 507 -22.96 39.25 -26.95
CA ILE A 507 -22.49 38.20 -27.84
C ILE A 507 -21.70 37.23 -26.99
N PHE A 508 -22.01 35.94 -27.15
CA PHE A 508 -21.26 34.81 -26.58
C PHE A 508 -20.64 34.00 -27.69
N GLU A 509 -19.34 33.77 -27.62
CA GLU A 509 -18.59 33.01 -28.64
C GLU A 509 -17.44 32.22 -27.97
N PRO A 510 -16.95 31.12 -28.60
CA PRO A 510 -15.78 30.40 -28.09
C PRO A 510 -14.56 31.34 -28.00
N SER A 511 -13.87 31.31 -26.85
CA SER A 511 -12.64 32.07 -26.66
C SER A 511 -11.40 31.46 -27.32
N GLY A 512 -11.46 30.12 -27.59
CA GLY A 512 -10.31 29.35 -28.06
C GLY A 512 -9.36 28.90 -26.97
N ASP A 513 -9.57 29.33 -25.72
CA ASP A 513 -8.78 28.96 -24.55
C ASP A 513 -9.66 28.26 -23.51
N LEU A 514 -9.46 26.96 -23.31
CA LEU A 514 -10.20 26.14 -22.33
C LEU A 514 -9.61 26.20 -20.92
N GLU A 515 -8.49 26.84 -20.72
CA GLU A 515 -7.89 27.02 -19.39
C GLU A 515 -8.55 28.18 -18.64
N THR A 516 -9.04 29.17 -19.36
CA THR A 516 -9.74 30.34 -18.83
C THR A 516 -11.26 30.09 -18.82
N SER A 517 -11.93 30.43 -17.71
CA SER A 517 -13.39 30.28 -17.62
C SER A 517 -14.13 31.18 -18.58
N TYR A 518 -13.82 32.48 -18.56
CA TYR A 518 -14.42 33.46 -19.46
C TYR A 518 -13.47 34.61 -19.77
N MET A 519 -13.75 35.28 -20.90
CA MET A 519 -13.18 36.56 -21.26
C MET A 519 -14.34 37.58 -21.37
N PHE A 520 -14.23 38.75 -20.74
CA PHE A 520 -15.26 39.80 -20.85
C PHE A 520 -14.74 40.98 -21.63
N GLU A 521 -15.50 41.39 -22.62
CA GLU A 521 -15.25 42.60 -23.40
C GLU A 521 -16.48 43.50 -23.42
N GLN A 522 -16.25 44.78 -23.58
CA GLN A 522 -17.32 45.77 -23.80
C GLN A 522 -16.99 46.65 -25.00
N THR A 523 -17.97 46.81 -25.87
CA THR A 523 -17.89 47.62 -27.09
C THR A 523 -19.05 48.57 -27.20
N VAL A 524 -19.67 48.95 -26.07
CA VAL A 524 -20.86 49.81 -26.04
C VAL A 524 -20.54 51.19 -26.56
N VAL A 525 -21.35 51.70 -27.52
CA VAL A 525 -21.22 53.02 -28.14
C VAL A 525 -22.38 53.92 -27.69
N GLY A 526 -22.14 55.24 -27.61
CA GLY A 526 -23.17 56.21 -27.33
C GLY A 526 -23.74 56.23 -25.91
N GLY A 527 -23.17 55.45 -24.96
CA GLY A 527 -23.63 55.45 -23.58
C GLY A 527 -24.96 54.69 -23.36
N ALA A 528 -25.32 53.77 -24.28
CA ALA A 528 -26.53 52.96 -24.20
C ALA A 528 -26.62 52.16 -22.87
N VAL A 529 -25.48 51.69 -22.36
CA VAL A 529 -25.28 51.20 -20.97
C VAL A 529 -24.26 52.10 -20.32
N PRO A 530 -24.57 52.76 -19.20
CA PRO A 530 -23.60 53.58 -18.43
C PRO A 530 -22.41 52.76 -17.93
N LYS A 531 -21.19 53.30 -18.00
CA LYS A 531 -19.94 52.61 -17.65
C LYS A 531 -19.89 52.04 -16.22
N ASN A 532 -20.58 52.68 -15.29
CA ASN A 532 -20.68 52.25 -13.90
C ASN A 532 -21.40 50.90 -13.75
N TYR A 533 -22.17 50.43 -14.73
CA TYR A 533 -22.85 49.15 -14.73
C TYR A 533 -22.05 48.02 -15.41
N PHE A 534 -20.94 48.32 -16.11
CA PHE A 534 -20.12 47.26 -16.74
C PHE A 534 -19.58 46.23 -15.74
N PRO A 535 -19.07 46.65 -14.56
CA PRO A 535 -18.66 45.67 -13.54
C PRO A 535 -19.81 44.78 -13.03
N ALA A 536 -21.01 45.30 -12.99
CA ALA A 536 -22.19 44.52 -12.59
C ALA A 536 -22.58 43.46 -13.65
N VAL A 537 -22.46 43.82 -14.95
CA VAL A 537 -22.66 42.90 -16.07
C VAL A 537 -21.59 41.78 -16.03
N GLU A 538 -20.33 42.18 -15.89
CA GLU A 538 -19.23 41.20 -15.79
C GLU A 538 -19.40 40.25 -14.59
N LYS A 539 -19.81 40.78 -13.43
CA LYS A 539 -20.10 39.96 -12.25
C LYS A 539 -21.25 38.98 -12.49
N GLY A 540 -22.25 39.35 -13.29
CA GLY A 540 -23.31 38.49 -13.76
C GLY A 540 -22.80 37.31 -14.61
N VAL A 541 -21.84 37.59 -15.51
CA VAL A 541 -21.16 36.55 -16.30
C VAL A 541 -20.33 35.65 -15.38
N GLN A 542 -19.54 36.23 -14.47
CA GLN A 542 -18.67 35.52 -13.55
C GLN A 542 -19.46 34.52 -12.67
N GLU A 543 -20.59 34.95 -12.15
CA GLU A 543 -21.48 34.06 -11.35
C GLU A 543 -22.10 32.95 -12.22
N SER A 544 -22.41 33.26 -13.48
CA SER A 544 -23.01 32.28 -14.41
C SER A 544 -22.03 31.20 -14.87
N VAL A 545 -20.75 31.52 -15.04
CA VAL A 545 -19.74 30.53 -15.45
C VAL A 545 -19.39 29.53 -14.32
N ALA A 546 -19.64 29.90 -13.07
CA ALA A 546 -19.41 28.99 -11.94
C ALA A 546 -20.37 27.79 -11.92
N LYS A 547 -21.59 27.98 -12.48
CA LYS A 547 -22.63 26.95 -12.59
C LYS A 547 -23.29 27.07 -13.96
N GLY A 548 -22.78 26.29 -14.92
CA GLY A 548 -23.23 26.33 -16.31
C GLY A 548 -24.71 25.95 -16.51
N PRO A 549 -25.35 26.47 -17.56
CA PRO A 549 -26.77 26.26 -17.80
C PRO A 549 -27.14 24.86 -18.33
N LEU A 550 -26.18 24.08 -18.86
CA LEU A 550 -26.45 22.81 -19.52
C LEU A 550 -26.63 21.66 -18.48
N ALA A 551 -25.69 21.54 -17.54
CA ALA A 551 -25.67 20.47 -16.53
C ALA A 551 -25.07 20.95 -15.18
N ALA A 552 -25.07 22.25 -14.94
CA ALA A 552 -24.53 22.87 -13.72
C ALA A 552 -23.04 22.58 -13.43
N TYR A 553 -22.26 22.29 -14.46
CA TYR A 553 -20.82 22.22 -14.38
C TYR A 553 -20.14 23.59 -14.62
N PRO A 554 -18.92 23.81 -14.14
CA PRO A 554 -18.20 25.05 -14.45
C PRO A 554 -18.03 25.24 -15.96
N VAL A 555 -18.23 26.47 -16.43
CA VAL A 555 -18.05 26.86 -17.83
C VAL A 555 -16.62 27.29 -18.09
N VAL A 556 -16.07 26.91 -19.24
CA VAL A 556 -14.75 27.32 -19.72
C VAL A 556 -14.80 27.72 -21.19
N GLY A 557 -13.85 28.54 -21.59
CA GLY A 557 -13.63 28.86 -23.00
C GLY A 557 -14.68 29.75 -23.63
N VAL A 558 -15.33 30.65 -22.87
CA VAL A 558 -16.37 31.54 -23.36
C VAL A 558 -15.89 32.98 -23.36
N LYS A 559 -16.05 33.68 -24.50
CA LYS A 559 -15.92 35.10 -24.61
C LYS A 559 -17.30 35.74 -24.60
N ALA A 560 -17.51 36.69 -23.67
CA ALA A 560 -18.76 37.44 -23.51
C ALA A 560 -18.51 38.93 -23.85
N THR A 561 -19.17 39.45 -24.85
CA THR A 561 -19.04 40.84 -25.29
C THR A 561 -20.34 41.59 -25.08
N LEU A 562 -20.33 42.58 -24.21
CA LEU A 562 -21.43 43.57 -24.07
C LEU A 562 -21.26 44.63 -25.14
N TYR A 563 -22.23 44.74 -26.06
CA TYR A 563 -22.11 45.71 -27.19
C TYR A 563 -23.21 46.77 -27.21
N ASP A 564 -24.39 46.49 -26.60
CA ASP A 564 -25.53 47.45 -26.60
C ASP A 564 -26.44 47.15 -25.38
N GLY A 565 -27.45 47.99 -25.19
CA GLY A 565 -28.44 47.87 -24.14
C GLY A 565 -29.27 49.11 -23.97
N SER A 566 -29.94 49.25 -22.83
CA SER A 566 -30.58 50.51 -22.43
C SER A 566 -30.70 50.58 -20.92
N TYR A 567 -30.81 51.80 -20.39
CA TYR A 567 -31.01 52.09 -18.99
C TYR A 567 -32.20 52.96 -18.71
N HIS A 568 -32.69 52.95 -17.50
CA HIS A 568 -33.74 53.86 -17.05
C HIS A 568 -33.16 54.76 -15.95
N PRO A 569 -33.34 56.10 -16.07
CA PRO A 569 -32.66 57.06 -15.15
C PRO A 569 -32.96 56.84 -13.67
N VAL A 570 -34.11 56.28 -13.30
CA VAL A 570 -34.56 56.08 -11.94
C VAL A 570 -34.53 54.61 -11.48
N ASP A 571 -34.91 53.67 -12.39
CA ASP A 571 -35.13 52.25 -12.03
C ASP A 571 -33.90 51.35 -12.35
N SER A 572 -32.86 51.90 -12.97
CA SER A 572 -31.64 51.11 -13.22
C SER A 572 -30.75 50.98 -11.99
N SER A 573 -30.26 49.80 -11.75
CA SER A 573 -29.38 49.47 -10.63
C SER A 573 -28.34 48.41 -11.04
N GLU A 574 -27.22 48.33 -10.31
CA GLU A 574 -26.22 47.27 -10.50
C GLU A 574 -26.84 45.86 -10.43
N MET A 575 -27.77 45.66 -9.48
CA MET A 575 -28.48 44.37 -9.33
C MET A 575 -29.34 44.06 -10.56
N ALA A 576 -30.01 45.04 -11.15
CA ALA A 576 -30.85 44.86 -12.34
C ALA A 576 -29.99 44.48 -13.57
N PHE A 577 -28.84 45.17 -13.78
CA PHE A 577 -27.90 44.83 -14.83
C PHE A 577 -27.20 43.49 -14.64
N LYS A 578 -26.80 43.17 -13.42
CA LYS A 578 -26.29 41.83 -13.07
C LYS A 578 -27.29 40.72 -13.40
N THR A 579 -28.56 40.91 -13.00
CA THR A 579 -29.62 39.94 -13.29
C THR A 579 -29.90 39.83 -14.79
N ALA A 580 -29.93 40.93 -15.52
CA ALA A 580 -30.04 40.92 -16.98
C ALA A 580 -28.88 40.19 -17.66
N ALA A 581 -27.63 40.37 -17.17
CA ALA A 581 -26.47 39.63 -17.64
C ALA A 581 -26.56 38.12 -17.43
N ILE A 582 -27.02 37.70 -16.22
CA ILE A 582 -27.27 36.28 -15.92
C ILE A 582 -28.31 35.68 -16.88
N GLN A 583 -29.39 36.42 -17.15
CA GLN A 583 -30.41 35.95 -18.10
C GLN A 583 -29.87 35.90 -19.53
N ALA A 584 -29.10 36.90 -19.97
CA ALA A 584 -28.43 36.90 -21.26
C ALA A 584 -27.46 35.74 -21.40
N PHE A 585 -26.64 35.50 -20.38
CA PHE A 585 -25.71 34.35 -20.38
C PHE A 585 -26.46 33.03 -20.55
N LYS A 586 -27.49 32.78 -19.73
CA LYS A 586 -28.23 31.55 -19.78
C LYS A 586 -28.86 31.31 -21.16
N LYS A 587 -29.48 32.36 -21.75
CA LYS A 587 -30.07 32.28 -23.07
C LYS A 587 -29.03 32.08 -24.17
N GLY A 588 -27.98 32.92 -24.19
CA GLY A 588 -26.93 32.90 -25.22
C GLY A 588 -26.12 31.62 -25.18
N PHE A 589 -25.82 31.11 -23.97
CA PHE A 589 -25.09 29.86 -23.82
C PHE A 589 -25.87 28.67 -24.44
N MET A 590 -27.18 28.58 -24.20
CA MET A 590 -28.01 27.52 -24.75
C MET A 590 -28.19 27.64 -26.29
N GLU A 591 -28.24 28.85 -26.83
CA GLU A 591 -28.31 29.09 -28.28
C GLU A 591 -26.96 28.86 -28.98
N ALA A 592 -25.84 28.93 -28.27
CA ALA A 592 -24.50 28.78 -28.80
C ALA A 592 -24.04 27.31 -28.97
N SER A 593 -24.94 26.36 -28.98
CA SER A 593 -24.63 24.91 -29.07
C SER A 593 -23.70 24.42 -27.97
N PRO A 594 -24.17 24.42 -26.72
CA PRO A 594 -23.37 23.99 -25.59
C PRO A 594 -23.01 22.50 -25.63
N ILE A 595 -21.82 22.16 -25.08
CA ILE A 595 -21.35 20.77 -24.98
C ILE A 595 -20.71 20.56 -23.60
N LEU A 596 -20.65 19.28 -23.19
CA LEU A 596 -19.84 18.85 -22.06
C LEU A 596 -18.43 18.46 -22.52
N LEU A 597 -17.46 18.86 -21.72
CA LEU A 597 -16.06 18.43 -21.82
C LEU A 597 -15.79 17.40 -20.73
N GLU A 598 -15.20 16.26 -21.11
CA GLU A 598 -14.72 15.26 -20.17
C GLU A 598 -13.21 15.38 -19.96
N PRO A 599 -12.71 15.14 -18.74
CA PRO A 599 -11.27 15.13 -18.48
C PRO A 599 -10.64 13.86 -19.07
N ILE A 600 -9.53 14.05 -19.77
CA ILE A 600 -8.66 12.98 -20.27
C ILE A 600 -7.43 12.92 -19.38
N VAL A 601 -7.03 11.72 -19.03
CA VAL A 601 -5.79 11.45 -18.27
C VAL A 601 -4.76 10.78 -19.17
N SER A 602 -3.51 11.14 -18.97
CA SER A 602 -2.36 10.41 -19.51
C SER A 602 -2.02 9.30 -18.52
N MET A 603 -2.09 8.06 -18.99
CA MET A 603 -1.91 6.87 -18.18
C MET A 603 -0.65 6.12 -18.63
N LYS A 604 0.11 5.61 -17.65
CA LYS A 604 1.23 4.68 -17.85
C LYS A 604 0.91 3.37 -17.15
N VAL A 605 0.97 2.27 -17.89
CA VAL A 605 0.67 0.93 -17.38
C VAL A 605 1.88 0.04 -17.60
N SER A 606 2.54 -0.40 -16.53
CA SER A 606 3.65 -1.36 -16.56
C SER A 606 3.12 -2.77 -16.33
N VAL A 607 3.35 -3.66 -17.28
CA VAL A 607 2.91 -5.06 -17.22
C VAL A 607 3.96 -5.99 -17.80
N PRO A 608 4.06 -7.25 -17.32
CA PRO A 608 4.86 -8.26 -17.97
C PRO A 608 4.50 -8.41 -19.44
N ASP A 609 5.50 -8.60 -20.30
CA ASP A 609 5.38 -8.63 -21.78
C ASP A 609 4.24 -9.52 -22.28
N LYS A 610 4.02 -10.65 -21.62
CA LYS A 610 2.95 -11.61 -21.96
C LYS A 610 1.53 -11.06 -21.84
N PHE A 611 1.31 -10.00 -21.04
CA PHE A 611 -0.01 -9.39 -20.83
C PHE A 611 -0.24 -8.11 -21.64
N THR A 612 0.75 -7.65 -22.40
CA THR A 612 0.68 -6.39 -23.15
C THR A 612 -0.52 -6.34 -24.11
N GLY A 613 -0.81 -7.44 -24.81
CA GLY A 613 -1.94 -7.52 -25.72
C GLY A 613 -3.30 -7.40 -25.04
N ASP A 614 -3.49 -8.08 -23.93
CA ASP A 614 -4.75 -8.05 -23.15
C ASP A 614 -5.02 -6.66 -22.59
N VAL A 615 -3.99 -6.02 -22.04
CA VAL A 615 -4.08 -4.67 -21.47
C VAL A 615 -4.35 -3.62 -22.55
N MET A 616 -3.72 -3.71 -23.71
CA MET A 616 -4.05 -2.83 -24.86
C MET A 616 -5.50 -3.01 -25.32
N GLY A 617 -5.97 -4.25 -25.37
CA GLY A 617 -7.36 -4.57 -25.69
C GLY A 617 -8.35 -3.96 -24.69
N ASP A 618 -8.04 -4.01 -23.39
CA ASP A 618 -8.86 -3.40 -22.35
C ASP A 618 -8.84 -1.87 -22.40
N LEU A 619 -7.68 -1.25 -22.58
CA LEU A 619 -7.58 0.21 -22.74
C LEU A 619 -8.39 0.71 -23.92
N ASN A 620 -8.39 0.00 -25.05
CA ASN A 620 -9.22 0.34 -26.20
C ASN A 620 -10.72 0.23 -25.88
N LYS A 621 -11.17 -0.80 -25.14
CA LYS A 621 -12.57 -0.92 -24.68
C LYS A 621 -12.98 0.25 -23.78
N ARG A 622 -12.04 0.81 -23.03
CA ARG A 622 -12.22 1.98 -22.17
C ARG A 622 -12.12 3.32 -22.91
N ARG A 623 -12.21 3.30 -24.23
CA ARG A 623 -12.03 4.48 -25.09
C ARG A 623 -10.63 5.10 -24.97
N GLY A 624 -9.66 4.32 -24.49
CA GLY A 624 -8.27 4.74 -24.40
C GLY A 624 -7.59 4.77 -25.76
N ARG A 625 -6.75 5.76 -25.98
CA ARG A 625 -5.89 5.87 -27.14
C ARG A 625 -4.47 5.55 -26.75
N VAL A 626 -3.97 4.38 -27.14
CA VAL A 626 -2.58 3.98 -26.91
C VAL A 626 -1.67 4.88 -27.73
N LEU A 627 -0.69 5.51 -27.07
CA LEU A 627 0.26 6.45 -27.65
C LEU A 627 1.60 5.79 -27.97
N GLY A 628 2.01 4.81 -27.17
CA GLY A 628 3.28 4.13 -27.31
C GLY A 628 3.47 2.99 -26.33
N MET A 629 4.55 2.24 -26.57
CA MET A 629 5.02 1.15 -25.71
C MET A 629 6.53 1.21 -25.61
N ASN A 630 7.06 1.10 -24.40
CA ASN A 630 8.50 1.13 -24.13
C ASN A 630 8.86 0.04 -23.12
N PRO A 631 10.05 -0.56 -23.17
CA PRO A 631 10.52 -1.42 -22.10
C PRO A 631 10.53 -0.67 -20.76
N ASP A 632 10.13 -1.35 -19.69
CA ASP A 632 10.20 -0.80 -18.34
C ASP A 632 11.66 -0.83 -17.86
N GLY A 633 12.22 0.34 -17.61
CA GLY A 633 13.60 0.47 -17.11
C GLY A 633 13.79 0.03 -15.67
N GLU A 634 12.70 -0.01 -14.87
CA GLU A 634 12.72 -0.38 -13.46
C GLU A 634 12.41 -1.87 -13.25
N HIS A 635 11.55 -2.45 -14.10
CA HIS A 635 11.11 -3.84 -13.99
C HIS A 635 11.48 -4.63 -15.25
N LYS A 636 12.56 -5.39 -15.17
CA LYS A 636 13.04 -6.22 -16.29
C LYS A 636 11.97 -7.24 -16.73
N GLY A 637 11.66 -7.27 -18.02
CA GLY A 637 10.63 -8.15 -18.60
C GLY A 637 9.22 -7.57 -18.57
N ASN A 638 9.10 -6.28 -18.22
CA ASN A 638 7.87 -5.52 -18.32
C ASN A 638 7.92 -4.52 -19.48
N THR A 639 6.75 -4.22 -20.01
CA THR A 639 6.50 -3.14 -20.97
C THR A 639 5.63 -2.07 -20.33
N ILE A 640 6.01 -0.79 -20.50
CA ILE A 640 5.18 0.37 -20.17
C ILE A 640 4.33 0.71 -21.38
N ILE A 641 3.01 0.69 -21.20
CA ILE A 641 2.02 1.15 -22.18
C ILE A 641 1.60 2.56 -21.79
N GLU A 642 1.77 3.52 -22.71
CA GLU A 642 1.31 4.90 -22.52
C GLU A 642 0.01 5.10 -23.30
N ALA A 643 -1.02 5.65 -22.65
CA ALA A 643 -2.33 5.87 -23.26
C ALA A 643 -3.03 7.10 -22.69
N ASP A 644 -3.78 7.81 -23.54
CA ASP A 644 -4.76 8.80 -23.12
C ASP A 644 -6.12 8.11 -22.92
N VAL A 645 -6.68 8.25 -21.73
CA VAL A 645 -7.93 7.57 -21.34
C VAL A 645 -8.90 8.57 -20.72
N PRO A 646 -10.20 8.55 -21.04
CA PRO A 646 -11.19 9.36 -20.34
C PRO A 646 -11.25 8.99 -18.86
N MET A 647 -11.22 10.00 -17.97
CA MET A 647 -11.22 9.77 -16.51
C MET A 647 -12.41 8.94 -16.03
N LEU A 648 -13.55 9.08 -16.67
CA LEU A 648 -14.74 8.27 -16.39
C LEU A 648 -14.48 6.76 -16.59
N SER A 649 -13.60 6.38 -17.51
CA SER A 649 -13.32 5.00 -17.89
C SER A 649 -12.24 4.32 -17.05
N ILE A 650 -11.52 5.05 -16.18
CA ILE A 650 -10.50 4.47 -15.30
C ILE A 650 -11.05 3.98 -13.95
N TYR A 651 -12.33 4.27 -13.67
CA TYR A 651 -12.96 3.75 -12.47
C TYR A 651 -12.94 2.21 -12.47
N GLY A 652 -12.49 1.61 -11.39
CA GLY A 652 -12.34 0.14 -11.27
C GLY A 652 -11.18 -0.47 -12.08
N TYR A 653 -10.41 0.34 -12.84
CA TYR A 653 -9.31 -0.16 -13.65
C TYR A 653 -8.26 -0.95 -12.85
N SER A 654 -7.98 -0.55 -11.61
CA SER A 654 -7.06 -1.26 -10.72
C SER A 654 -7.43 -2.73 -10.50
N THR A 655 -8.73 -2.99 -10.34
CA THR A 655 -9.27 -4.34 -10.15
C THR A 655 -9.15 -5.16 -11.43
N ASP A 656 -9.52 -4.57 -12.57
CA ASP A 656 -9.47 -5.25 -13.86
C ASP A 656 -8.03 -5.51 -14.29
N LEU A 657 -7.11 -4.56 -14.10
CA LEU A 657 -5.69 -4.75 -14.39
C LEU A 657 -5.09 -5.89 -13.54
N ARG A 658 -5.41 -5.94 -12.25
CA ARG A 658 -4.97 -7.03 -11.38
C ARG A 658 -5.53 -8.38 -11.82
N SER A 659 -6.79 -8.43 -12.19
CA SER A 659 -7.43 -9.65 -12.69
C SER A 659 -6.75 -10.15 -13.97
N MET A 660 -6.48 -9.25 -14.93
CA MET A 660 -5.84 -9.60 -16.20
C MET A 660 -4.38 -10.06 -16.02
N THR A 661 -3.67 -9.49 -15.05
CA THR A 661 -2.22 -9.68 -14.88
C THR A 661 -1.85 -10.54 -13.67
N GLY A 662 -2.83 -11.13 -12.99
CA GLY A 662 -2.60 -11.87 -11.74
C GLY A 662 -1.99 -11.00 -10.62
N GLY A 663 -2.21 -9.68 -10.66
CA GLY A 663 -1.69 -8.72 -9.70
C GLY A 663 -0.29 -8.18 -10.00
N SER A 664 0.30 -8.51 -11.16
CA SER A 664 1.63 -8.03 -11.55
C SER A 664 1.62 -6.65 -12.23
N GLY A 665 0.46 -6.18 -12.73
CA GLY A 665 0.33 -4.89 -13.39
C GLY A 665 0.33 -3.72 -12.41
N LEU A 666 1.03 -2.65 -12.80
CA LEU A 666 1.09 -1.37 -12.10
C LEU A 666 0.62 -0.26 -13.04
N PHE A 667 -0.04 0.76 -12.53
CA PHE A 667 -0.38 1.92 -13.34
C PHE A 667 -0.32 3.22 -12.54
N SER A 668 -0.09 4.31 -13.27
CA SER A 668 -0.22 5.68 -12.78
C SER A 668 -0.93 6.51 -13.83
N TYR A 669 -1.51 7.64 -13.43
CA TYR A 669 -2.13 8.57 -14.35
C TYR A 669 -2.02 10.00 -13.85
N GLU A 670 -2.04 10.93 -14.80
CA GLU A 670 -2.04 12.37 -14.58
C GLU A 670 -3.10 13.03 -15.45
N PHE A 671 -3.68 14.13 -14.97
CA PHE A 671 -4.59 14.92 -15.79
C PHE A 671 -3.83 15.46 -17.01
N ALA A 672 -4.37 15.24 -18.21
CA ALA A 672 -3.77 15.73 -19.45
C ALA A 672 -4.50 16.97 -19.98
N ARG A 673 -5.80 16.87 -20.25
CA ARG A 673 -6.60 17.92 -20.86
C ARG A 673 -8.09 17.63 -20.78
N TYR A 674 -8.90 18.59 -21.24
CA TYR A 674 -10.32 18.38 -21.47
C TYR A 674 -10.59 18.15 -22.97
N GLU A 675 -11.49 17.22 -23.29
CA GLU A 675 -11.98 16.95 -24.65
C GLU A 675 -13.51 16.88 -24.66
N GLN A 676 -14.12 17.10 -25.83
CA GLN A 676 -15.57 16.96 -25.98
C GLN A 676 -16.01 15.54 -25.66
N ALA A 677 -16.92 15.37 -24.69
CA ALA A 677 -17.51 14.08 -24.38
C ALA A 677 -18.39 13.57 -25.55
N PRO A 678 -18.45 12.25 -25.82
CA PRO A 678 -19.38 11.66 -26.76
C PRO A 678 -20.85 11.97 -26.42
N SER A 679 -21.73 12.00 -27.42
CA SER A 679 -23.14 12.39 -27.23
C SER A 679 -23.90 11.52 -26.22
N ASP A 680 -23.66 10.21 -26.22
CA ASP A 680 -24.25 9.28 -25.26
C ASP A 680 -23.81 9.53 -23.79
N ILE A 681 -22.57 9.94 -23.59
CA ILE A 681 -22.04 10.34 -22.27
C ILE A 681 -22.66 11.67 -21.85
N GLN A 682 -22.74 12.66 -22.78
CA GLN A 682 -23.33 13.95 -22.48
C GLN A 682 -24.79 13.80 -22.06
N GLU A 683 -25.62 13.03 -22.82
CA GLU A 683 -27.02 12.80 -22.51
C GLU A 683 -27.22 12.13 -21.15
N LYS A 684 -26.42 11.10 -20.83
CA LYS A 684 -26.47 10.43 -19.53
C LYS A 684 -26.16 11.38 -18.38
N GLU A 685 -25.09 12.19 -18.54
CA GLU A 685 -24.64 13.08 -17.47
C GLU A 685 -25.61 14.25 -17.24
N ILE A 686 -26.16 14.83 -18.32
CA ILE A 686 -27.20 15.87 -18.23
C ILE A 686 -28.43 15.32 -17.50
N ALA A 687 -28.90 14.11 -17.87
CA ALA A 687 -30.07 13.49 -17.24
C ALA A 687 -29.79 13.16 -15.73
N ALA A 688 -28.60 12.68 -15.40
CA ALA A 688 -28.22 12.38 -14.03
C ALA A 688 -28.18 13.65 -13.16
N ARG A 689 -27.70 14.78 -13.71
CA ARG A 689 -27.65 16.06 -13.00
C ARG A 689 -29.03 16.67 -12.81
N ALA A 690 -29.91 16.60 -13.82
CA ALA A 690 -31.27 17.08 -13.70
C ALA A 690 -32.02 16.39 -12.53
N LYS A 691 -31.87 15.07 -12.37
CA LYS A 691 -32.42 14.31 -11.25
C LYS A 691 -31.85 14.73 -9.89
N ALA A 692 -30.52 14.97 -9.83
CA ALA A 692 -29.85 15.37 -8.60
C ALA A 692 -30.17 16.81 -8.15
N GLU A 693 -30.74 17.64 -9.01
CA GLU A 693 -31.25 18.99 -8.63
C GLU A 693 -32.70 18.95 -8.16
N GLU A 694 -33.45 17.90 -8.50
CA GLU A 694 -34.83 17.68 -8.03
C GLU A 694 -34.90 17.05 -6.63
N GLU A 695 -33.86 16.30 -6.21
CA GLU A 695 -33.67 15.73 -4.86
C GLU A 695 -33.01 16.73 -3.89
#